data_b9c28061839316a9bd50eb1bf1185d7f
#
_entry.id   b9c28061839316a9bd50eb1bf1185d7f
#
_cell.length_a   1.000
_cell.length_b   1.000
_cell.length_c   1.000
_cell.angle_alpha   90.00
_cell.angle_beta   90.00
_cell.angle_gamma   90.00
#
_symmetry.space_group_name_H-M   'P 1'
#
loop_
_entity.id
_entity.type
_entity.pdbx_description
1 polymer ?
#
loop_
_entity_poly.entity_id
_entity_poly.type
_entity_poly.pdbx_seq_one_letter_code
_entity_poly.pdbx_strand_id
1 'polypeptide(L)'
;IADINPDDIESISVLTGAAAAALYGSNAANGAIVINTKRGKVGKMQVSVSSNTDFSKPFVMPRFQNRYGTGSKGKSDGSSTNLSWGPLLNDASRRGYEPRDFFDTGMTYTNSVTLSTGTEKNQTFFSAAAVNSEGIVPNNRYNRFNFTFRNTTSFLNDKLKLDIGASYIIQNDRNMTNQGAYSNPIVPVYLFPRGDDFNLIKVFERWDPARKIKTMYWPQGEGDLRMQNPYWIAYRNLRTNNKKRYMLSASLSYDITDWLNVSGRVRVDNSNTKYEQKLYASSNTTLTEGSTQGFYAIAKPDESQVYADVLANINKRFGDYSLVVNVGASIVDNKYDELSYRGPIRANGIPNVFNVFDLDNTQKKARQDEWEEQTQSIFASAELGWKSMLYLTLTGRNDWASQLANSSSTCFFYPSVGLSAIISEMVKLPSAIDYLKIRGSFSSVGMPYPRNLTSPTFEYDETTQTWKPKTHYPIGDLKPERTNSWELGLDMRLFKDFNLGVSWYLANTFNQTFDPKISVSSGYTTIYLQTGYVRNQGVELSLGYGHTWKKDFRWQTNFTLSHNKNKIIELVKDYIHPETGEPINKDRLDVGGLGKARFILKTGGSLGDLYTQADLKRDDNGMVEISPAGALITVNNQPDIKLGSVFPKCNLAWSNQFSWKGFNVSALLTARIGGIVYSATAAAMDQYGVSES
;
A
#
# COMPACT_ATOMS: atom_id res chain seq x y z
N ILE A 1 10.09 2.59 0.51
CA ILE A 1 10.89 1.61 -0.28
C ILE A 1 10.96 2.06 -1.74
N ALA A 2 9.85 2.45 -2.37
CA ALA A 2 9.81 2.83 -3.78
C ALA A 2 10.75 3.99 -4.18
N ASP A 3 11.14 4.83 -3.23
CA ASP A 3 12.05 5.95 -3.48
C ASP A 3 13.53 5.55 -3.46
N ILE A 4 13.89 4.35 -2.99
CA ILE A 4 15.27 3.87 -2.95
C ILE A 4 15.69 3.36 -4.33
N ASN A 5 16.90 3.73 -4.76
CA ASN A 5 17.47 3.13 -5.97
C ASN A 5 17.80 1.64 -5.70
N PRO A 6 17.27 0.68 -6.48
CA PRO A 6 17.60 -0.74 -6.29
C PRO A 6 19.09 -1.07 -6.34
N ASP A 7 19.86 -0.34 -7.16
CA ASP A 7 21.30 -0.52 -7.26
C ASP A 7 22.08 -0.09 -5.99
N ASP A 8 21.44 0.66 -5.08
CA ASP A 8 22.02 1.04 -3.79
C ASP A 8 21.79 -0.02 -2.71
N ILE A 9 20.99 -1.05 -2.98
CA ILE A 9 20.66 -2.08 -2.01
C ILE A 9 21.76 -3.14 -1.99
N GLU A 10 22.27 -3.44 -0.79
CA GLU A 10 23.22 -4.52 -0.57
C GLU A 10 22.49 -5.82 -0.19
N SER A 11 21.51 -5.72 0.72
CA SER A 11 20.73 -6.88 1.14
C SER A 11 19.33 -6.48 1.61
N ILE A 12 18.41 -7.42 1.48
CA ILE A 12 17.05 -7.34 2.01
C ILE A 12 16.85 -8.54 2.93
N SER A 13 16.42 -8.26 4.17
CA SER A 13 16.04 -9.27 5.14
C SER A 13 14.57 -9.11 5.50
N VAL A 14 13.81 -10.19 5.40
CA VAL A 14 12.40 -10.22 5.80
C VAL A 14 12.29 -10.90 7.15
N LEU A 15 11.86 -10.14 8.15
CA LEU A 15 11.55 -10.64 9.48
C LEU A 15 10.07 -10.95 9.53
N THR A 16 9.73 -12.21 9.67
CA THR A 16 8.32 -12.66 9.76
C THR A 16 7.83 -12.64 11.20
N GLY A 17 6.51 -12.45 11.34
CA GLY A 17 5.83 -12.53 12.62
C GLY A 17 6.06 -11.34 13.57
N ALA A 18 5.41 -11.42 14.71
CA ALA A 18 5.34 -10.33 15.69
C ALA A 18 6.65 -10.14 16.49
N ALA A 19 7.58 -11.10 16.46
CA ALA A 19 8.87 -10.99 17.13
C ALA A 19 9.71 -9.80 16.62
N ALA A 20 9.50 -9.38 15.37
CA ALA A 20 10.15 -8.20 14.81
C ALA A 20 9.79 -6.89 15.54
N ALA A 21 8.61 -6.81 16.14
CA ALA A 21 8.13 -5.64 16.86
C ALA A 21 8.96 -5.30 18.09
N ALA A 22 9.54 -6.31 18.74
CA ALA A 22 10.41 -6.08 19.91
C ALA A 22 11.66 -5.24 19.58
N LEU A 23 12.14 -5.30 18.34
CA LEU A 23 13.30 -4.51 17.89
C LEU A 23 12.88 -3.23 17.13
N TYR A 24 11.84 -3.32 16.29
CA TYR A 24 11.46 -2.28 15.35
C TYR A 24 10.18 -1.50 15.74
N GLY A 25 9.60 -1.81 16.90
CA GLY A 25 8.40 -1.14 17.41
C GLY A 25 7.10 -1.75 16.90
N SER A 26 5.99 -1.17 17.34
CA SER A 26 4.62 -1.66 17.08
C SER A 26 4.27 -1.78 15.58
N ASN A 27 4.83 -0.91 14.74
CA ASN A 27 4.63 -0.96 13.29
C ASN A 27 5.16 -2.26 12.65
N ALA A 28 6.03 -3.00 13.34
CA ALA A 28 6.55 -4.29 12.90
C ALA A 28 5.75 -5.49 13.47
N ALA A 29 4.54 -5.28 13.99
CA ALA A 29 3.68 -6.35 14.54
C ALA A 29 3.38 -7.48 13.54
N ASN A 30 3.34 -7.17 12.26
CA ASN A 30 3.13 -8.12 11.16
C ASN A 30 4.44 -8.50 10.42
N GLY A 31 5.60 -8.23 11.03
CA GLY A 31 6.91 -8.42 10.45
C GLY A 31 7.56 -7.12 9.97
N ALA A 32 8.81 -7.22 9.53
CA ALA A 32 9.59 -6.10 9.03
C ALA A 32 10.43 -6.47 7.81
N ILE A 33 10.58 -5.54 6.88
CA ILE A 33 11.53 -5.62 5.78
C ILE A 33 12.70 -4.71 6.10
N VAL A 34 13.84 -5.30 6.36
CA VAL A 34 15.09 -4.57 6.66
C VAL A 34 15.92 -4.46 5.39
N ILE A 35 16.16 -3.23 4.96
CA ILE A 35 16.95 -2.93 3.77
C ILE A 35 18.29 -2.36 4.20
N ASN A 36 19.36 -3.05 3.83
CA ASN A 36 20.71 -2.55 4.00
C ASN A 36 21.20 -1.94 2.69
N THR A 37 21.63 -0.69 2.75
CA THR A 37 22.21 -0.01 1.59
C THR A 37 23.72 -0.22 1.52
N LYS A 38 24.25 -0.20 0.30
CA LYS A 38 25.68 -0.37 0.03
C LYS A 38 26.53 0.66 0.78
N ARG A 39 27.73 0.22 1.15
CA ARG A 39 28.80 1.04 1.73
C ARG A 39 29.97 1.07 0.77
N GLY A 40 30.90 1.99 0.99
CA GLY A 40 32.22 1.96 0.34
C GLY A 40 32.95 0.64 0.66
N LYS A 41 33.76 0.19 -0.24
CA LYS A 41 34.60 -1.02 -0.09
C LYS A 41 36.06 -0.63 -0.08
N VAL A 42 36.85 -1.37 0.72
CA VAL A 42 38.32 -1.25 0.70
C VAL A 42 38.86 -1.65 -0.67
N GLY A 43 39.73 -0.83 -1.21
CA GLY A 43 40.39 -1.08 -2.49
C GLY A 43 40.35 0.10 -3.46
N LYS A 44 40.79 -0.17 -4.69
CA LYS A 44 40.76 0.80 -5.78
C LYS A 44 39.32 1.23 -6.07
N MET A 45 39.18 2.43 -6.59
CA MET A 45 37.90 2.97 -7.03
C MET A 45 37.21 2.03 -8.03
N GLN A 46 36.01 1.61 -7.68
CA GLN A 46 35.14 0.80 -8.54
C GLN A 46 33.99 1.68 -9.01
N VAL A 47 33.78 1.71 -10.31
CA VAL A 47 32.65 2.40 -10.94
C VAL A 47 31.78 1.35 -11.60
N SER A 48 30.49 1.36 -11.30
CA SER A 48 29.49 0.52 -11.96
C SER A 48 28.45 1.41 -12.64
N VAL A 49 28.13 1.08 -13.88
CA VAL A 49 27.09 1.73 -14.66
C VAL A 49 26.02 0.70 -14.98
N SER A 50 24.77 1.03 -14.69
CA SER A 50 23.61 0.20 -15.00
C SER A 50 22.65 0.99 -15.88
N SER A 51 22.12 0.33 -16.91
CA SER A 51 21.10 0.89 -17.79
C SER A 51 20.06 -0.18 -18.09
N ASN A 52 18.80 0.15 -17.83
CA ASN A 52 17.66 -0.71 -18.11
C ASN A 52 16.61 0.05 -18.90
N THR A 53 15.98 -0.63 -19.86
CA THR A 53 14.86 -0.08 -20.63
C THR A 53 13.71 -1.08 -20.59
N ASP A 54 12.57 -0.63 -20.10
CA ASP A 54 11.35 -1.43 -20.03
C ASP A 54 10.32 -0.88 -21.02
N PHE A 55 9.66 -1.79 -21.74
CA PHE A 55 8.54 -1.49 -22.62
C PHE A 55 7.25 -2.10 -22.06
N SER A 56 6.20 -1.32 -22.01
CA SER A 56 4.93 -1.73 -21.45
C SER A 56 3.79 -1.54 -22.46
N LYS A 57 2.91 -2.54 -22.54
CA LYS A 57 1.64 -2.49 -23.32
C LYS A 57 0.53 -3.18 -22.54
N PRO A 58 -0.75 -2.82 -22.74
CA PRO A 58 -1.85 -3.57 -22.17
C PRO A 58 -1.81 -5.04 -22.61
N PHE A 59 -1.69 -5.95 -21.66
CA PHE A 59 -1.63 -7.40 -21.93
C PHE A 59 -3.02 -8.01 -21.95
N VAL A 60 -3.83 -7.75 -20.91
CA VAL A 60 -5.20 -8.23 -20.78
C VAL A 60 -6.15 -7.04 -20.86
N MET A 61 -7.13 -7.13 -21.71
CA MET A 61 -8.22 -6.16 -21.86
C MET A 61 -9.54 -6.80 -21.44
N PRO A 62 -10.52 -6.02 -20.96
CA PRO A 62 -11.89 -6.53 -20.81
C PRO A 62 -12.43 -7.06 -22.16
N ARG A 63 -13.40 -7.97 -22.10
CA ARG A 63 -14.10 -8.44 -23.28
C ARG A 63 -15.22 -7.49 -23.61
N PHE A 64 -15.23 -7.01 -24.87
CA PHE A 64 -16.20 -6.05 -25.37
C PHE A 64 -17.16 -6.73 -26.35
N GLN A 65 -18.46 -6.41 -26.22
CA GLN A 65 -19.43 -6.80 -27.22
C GLN A 65 -19.28 -5.94 -28.48
N ASN A 66 -19.56 -6.51 -29.64
CA ASN A 66 -19.56 -5.86 -30.95
C ASN A 66 -20.84 -6.18 -31.77
N ARG A 67 -21.96 -6.40 -31.07
CA ARG A 67 -23.25 -6.79 -31.69
C ARG A 67 -24.22 -5.64 -31.71
N TYR A 68 -24.28 -4.83 -30.66
CA TYR A 68 -25.22 -3.73 -30.51
C TYR A 68 -24.51 -2.39 -30.56
N GLY A 69 -25.10 -1.41 -31.21
CA GLY A 69 -24.58 -0.07 -31.34
C GLY A 69 -25.17 0.91 -30.33
N THR A 70 -24.93 2.17 -30.58
CA THR A 70 -25.38 3.29 -29.76
C THR A 70 -26.87 3.39 -29.68
N GLY A 71 -27.44 3.55 -28.49
CA GLY A 71 -28.89 3.66 -28.27
C GLY A 71 -29.36 2.94 -27.02
N SER A 72 -30.66 2.83 -26.87
CA SER A 72 -31.35 2.14 -25.77
C SER A 72 -32.53 1.30 -26.24
N LYS A 73 -32.86 0.23 -25.49
CA LYS A 73 -34.04 -0.63 -25.78
C LYS A 73 -34.09 -1.16 -27.21
N GLY A 74 -32.93 -1.49 -27.79
CA GLY A 74 -32.83 -2.00 -29.15
C GLY A 74 -33.04 -0.96 -30.27
N LYS A 75 -33.11 0.33 -29.94
CA LYS A 75 -33.34 1.42 -30.87
C LYS A 75 -32.25 2.49 -30.78
N SER A 76 -31.92 3.06 -31.93
CA SER A 76 -31.23 4.35 -31.98
C SER A 76 -32.27 5.43 -31.73
N ASP A 77 -32.14 6.20 -30.68
CA ASP A 77 -33.11 7.23 -30.30
C ASP A 77 -32.79 8.62 -30.88
N GLY A 78 -31.73 8.70 -31.70
CA GLY A 78 -31.24 9.96 -32.28
C GLY A 78 -30.69 10.97 -31.27
N SER A 79 -30.79 10.66 -29.98
CA SER A 79 -30.14 11.43 -28.93
C SER A 79 -28.72 10.94 -28.74
N SER A 80 -27.83 11.85 -28.39
CA SER A 80 -26.47 11.50 -27.98
C SER A 80 -26.55 10.71 -26.67
N THR A 81 -26.41 9.40 -26.74
CA THR A 81 -26.40 8.53 -25.59
C THR A 81 -25.05 7.85 -25.45
N ASN A 82 -24.62 7.67 -24.22
CA ASN A 82 -23.40 6.91 -23.91
C ASN A 82 -23.67 5.39 -23.82
N LEU A 83 -24.88 4.93 -24.14
CA LEU A 83 -25.29 3.53 -23.99
C LEU A 83 -25.13 2.75 -25.30
N SER A 84 -24.77 1.49 -25.21
CA SER A 84 -24.66 0.53 -26.32
C SER A 84 -25.77 -0.53 -26.29
N TRP A 85 -26.98 -0.12 -25.90
CA TRP A 85 -28.21 -0.93 -25.91
C TRP A 85 -29.10 -0.63 -27.13
N GLY A 86 -28.50 -0.16 -28.22
CA GLY A 86 -29.17 0.20 -29.46
C GLY A 86 -29.43 -0.97 -30.39
N PRO A 87 -29.67 -0.71 -31.69
CA PRO A 87 -29.92 -1.73 -32.68
C PRO A 87 -28.70 -2.60 -32.96
N LEU A 88 -28.91 -3.75 -33.58
CA LEU A 88 -27.84 -4.62 -34.07
C LEU A 88 -26.95 -3.85 -35.07
N LEU A 89 -25.66 -3.96 -34.89
CA LEU A 89 -24.67 -3.43 -35.81
C LEU A 89 -24.60 -4.32 -37.07
N ASN A 90 -24.66 -3.69 -38.24
CA ASN A 90 -24.31 -4.33 -39.51
C ASN A 90 -22.89 -3.85 -39.94
N ASP A 91 -22.38 -4.45 -41.03
CA ASP A 91 -21.02 -4.13 -41.49
C ASP A 91 -20.87 -2.64 -41.90
N ALA A 92 -21.93 -2.00 -42.38
CA ALA A 92 -21.90 -0.59 -42.74
C ALA A 92 -21.88 0.36 -41.53
N SER A 93 -22.43 -0.05 -40.38
CA SER A 93 -22.48 0.74 -39.15
C SER A 93 -21.33 0.41 -38.21
N ARG A 94 -20.53 -0.63 -38.49
CA ARG A 94 -19.39 -1.02 -37.65
C ARG A 94 -18.21 -0.11 -37.94
N ARG A 95 -17.72 0.62 -36.95
CA ARG A 95 -16.60 1.58 -37.04
C ARG A 95 -15.24 1.02 -36.68
N GLY A 96 -15.14 -0.24 -36.29
CA GLY A 96 -13.86 -0.92 -36.04
C GLY A 96 -13.07 -0.40 -34.82
N TYR A 97 -13.73 0.23 -33.84
CA TYR A 97 -13.08 0.73 -32.65
C TYR A 97 -12.59 -0.41 -31.74
N GLU A 98 -11.29 -0.33 -31.42
CA GLU A 98 -10.62 -1.21 -30.46
C GLU A 98 -10.09 -0.36 -29.28
N PRO A 99 -10.58 -0.57 -28.03
CA PRO A 99 -10.15 0.23 -26.88
C PRO A 99 -8.65 0.19 -26.61
N ARG A 100 -7.96 -0.85 -27.08
CA ARG A 100 -6.50 -0.96 -26.98
C ARG A 100 -5.75 0.16 -27.71
N ASP A 101 -6.35 0.71 -28.79
CA ASP A 101 -5.74 1.75 -29.63
C ASP A 101 -5.64 3.12 -28.94
N PHE A 102 -6.28 3.28 -27.79
CA PHE A 102 -6.11 4.45 -26.94
C PHE A 102 -4.74 4.47 -26.24
N PHE A 103 -4.18 3.31 -25.97
CA PHE A 103 -2.98 3.20 -25.15
C PHE A 103 -1.72 3.32 -25.99
N ASP A 104 -0.77 4.11 -25.49
CA ASP A 104 0.57 4.21 -26.02
C ASP A 104 1.44 3.01 -25.61
N THR A 105 2.62 2.89 -26.21
CA THR A 105 3.67 2.03 -25.67
C THR A 105 4.37 2.78 -24.56
N GLY A 106 4.20 2.31 -23.32
CA GLY A 106 4.94 2.88 -22.19
C GLY A 106 6.42 2.51 -22.28
N MET A 107 7.28 3.45 -21.90
CA MET A 107 8.74 3.27 -21.86
C MET A 107 9.29 3.79 -20.54
N THR A 108 10.15 2.99 -19.91
CA THR A 108 10.86 3.39 -18.70
C THR A 108 12.34 3.18 -18.87
N TYR A 109 13.12 4.26 -18.74
CA TYR A 109 14.57 4.25 -18.76
C TYR A 109 15.08 4.42 -17.32
N THR A 110 15.82 3.43 -16.83
CA THR A 110 16.49 3.47 -15.54
C THR A 110 17.98 3.43 -15.76
N ASN A 111 18.67 4.49 -15.40
CA ASN A 111 20.12 4.60 -15.51
C ASN A 111 20.71 4.91 -14.14
N SER A 112 21.78 4.22 -13.76
CA SER A 112 22.48 4.50 -12.52
C SER A 112 23.99 4.40 -12.69
N VAL A 113 24.68 5.20 -11.89
CA VAL A 113 26.14 5.16 -11.73
C VAL A 113 26.43 5.06 -10.24
N THR A 114 27.21 4.05 -9.86
CA THR A 114 27.68 3.90 -8.49
C THR A 114 29.21 3.94 -8.45
N LEU A 115 29.75 4.58 -7.43
CA LEU A 115 31.18 4.68 -7.17
C LEU A 115 31.45 4.19 -5.75
N SER A 116 32.37 3.27 -5.61
CA SER A 116 32.83 2.73 -4.34
C SER A 116 34.35 2.76 -4.28
N THR A 117 34.89 3.33 -3.20
CA THR A 117 36.34 3.40 -2.98
C THR A 117 36.62 3.43 -1.48
N GLY A 118 37.84 3.08 -1.07
CA GLY A 118 38.20 3.26 0.31
C GLY A 118 39.51 2.58 0.71
N THR A 119 39.96 2.99 1.88
CA THR A 119 41.00 2.36 2.65
C THR A 119 40.39 1.56 3.80
N GLU A 120 41.21 0.86 4.60
CA GLU A 120 40.72 0.19 5.82
C GLU A 120 40.04 1.17 6.78
N LYS A 121 40.54 2.43 6.84
CA LYS A 121 40.05 3.46 7.77
C LYS A 121 38.98 4.39 7.22
N ASN A 122 38.84 4.51 5.91
CA ASN A 122 37.84 5.38 5.31
C ASN A 122 37.27 4.75 4.03
N GLN A 123 35.95 4.63 3.96
CA GLN A 123 35.25 4.00 2.84
C GLN A 123 34.12 4.92 2.39
N THR A 124 34.08 5.18 1.09
CA THR A 124 33.10 6.10 0.50
C THR A 124 32.30 5.39 -0.59
N PHE A 125 31.02 5.57 -0.55
CA PHE A 125 30.07 5.17 -1.59
C PHE A 125 29.31 6.40 -2.10
N PHE A 126 29.18 6.51 -3.39
CA PHE A 126 28.36 7.50 -4.06
C PHE A 126 27.51 6.82 -5.13
N SER A 127 26.26 7.26 -5.30
CA SER A 127 25.35 6.80 -6.33
C SER A 127 24.56 7.96 -6.89
N ALA A 128 24.34 7.93 -8.21
CA ALA A 128 23.41 8.79 -8.92
C ALA A 128 22.54 7.94 -9.85
N ALA A 129 21.23 8.08 -9.74
CA ALA A 129 20.28 7.33 -10.56
C ALA A 129 19.19 8.23 -11.13
N ALA A 130 18.75 7.92 -12.34
CA ALA A 130 17.66 8.59 -13.02
C ALA A 130 16.66 7.54 -13.56
N VAL A 131 15.39 7.73 -13.22
CA VAL A 131 14.27 6.98 -13.79
C VAL A 131 13.42 7.96 -14.57
N ASN A 132 13.24 7.71 -15.87
CA ASN A 132 12.38 8.49 -16.75
C ASN A 132 11.35 7.54 -17.36
N SER A 133 10.09 7.76 -17.11
CA SER A 133 9.00 6.88 -17.52
C SER A 133 7.89 7.66 -18.21
N GLU A 134 7.46 7.18 -19.35
CA GLU A 134 6.20 7.51 -20.00
C GLU A 134 5.28 6.30 -19.87
N GLY A 135 4.08 6.51 -19.32
CA GLY A 135 3.12 5.43 -19.11
C GLY A 135 2.37 5.06 -20.39
N ILE A 136 1.56 4.00 -20.30
CA ILE A 136 0.70 3.57 -21.42
C ILE A 136 -0.52 4.48 -21.64
N VAL A 137 -0.90 5.29 -20.66
CA VAL A 137 -1.98 6.28 -20.82
C VAL A 137 -1.38 7.57 -21.37
N PRO A 138 -1.95 8.17 -22.42
CA PRO A 138 -1.42 9.40 -23.00
C PRO A 138 -1.17 10.50 -21.96
N ASN A 139 -0.03 11.22 -22.10
CA ASN A 139 0.42 12.31 -21.22
C ASN A 139 0.71 11.89 -19.76
N ASN A 140 0.88 10.61 -19.48
CA ASN A 140 1.32 10.12 -18.19
C ASN A 140 2.86 10.10 -18.14
N ARG A 141 3.46 10.73 -17.12
CA ARG A 141 4.92 10.78 -16.95
C ARG A 141 5.32 10.64 -15.49
N TYR A 142 6.47 9.98 -15.29
CA TYR A 142 7.12 9.85 -14.01
C TYR A 142 8.63 10.02 -14.17
N ASN A 143 9.22 10.95 -13.43
CA ASN A 143 10.66 11.13 -13.40
C ASN A 143 11.15 11.12 -11.95
N ARG A 144 12.25 10.41 -11.70
CA ARG A 144 12.88 10.37 -10.39
C ARG A 144 14.39 10.42 -10.53
N PHE A 145 15.02 11.28 -9.74
CA PHE A 145 16.47 11.41 -9.63
C PHE A 145 16.87 11.15 -8.18
N ASN A 146 17.81 10.22 -7.99
CA ASN A 146 18.35 9.85 -6.70
C ASN A 146 19.82 10.19 -6.65
N PHE A 147 20.26 10.81 -5.56
CA PHE A 147 21.66 11.03 -5.24
C PHE A 147 21.90 10.48 -3.85
N THR A 148 22.85 9.56 -3.70
CA THR A 148 23.17 8.92 -2.43
C THR A 148 24.67 9.04 -2.17
N PHE A 149 24.99 9.48 -0.98
CA PHE A 149 26.37 9.54 -0.46
C PHE A 149 26.41 8.79 0.85
N ARG A 150 27.46 7.99 1.07
CA ARG A 150 27.75 7.37 2.34
C ARG A 150 29.23 7.29 2.57
N ASN A 151 29.66 7.65 3.78
CA ASN A 151 31.04 7.54 4.22
C ASN A 151 31.09 6.83 5.58
N THR A 152 31.97 5.87 5.69
CA THR A 152 32.30 5.19 6.95
C THR A 152 33.75 5.42 7.26
N THR A 153 34.05 6.00 8.42
CA THR A 153 35.42 6.32 8.87
C THR A 153 35.69 5.71 10.23
N SER A 154 36.82 5.05 10.36
CA SER A 154 37.32 4.48 11.61
C SER A 154 38.40 5.34 12.22
N PHE A 155 38.33 5.56 13.53
CA PHE A 155 39.27 6.31 14.33
C PHE A 155 39.74 5.49 15.53
N LEU A 156 40.71 5.97 16.28
CA LEU A 156 41.20 5.38 17.53
C LEU A 156 41.57 3.89 17.40
N ASN A 157 42.35 3.55 16.39
CA ASN A 157 42.72 2.16 16.09
C ASN A 157 41.47 1.26 15.89
N ASP A 158 40.52 1.73 15.06
CA ASP A 158 39.29 1.08 14.68
C ASP A 158 38.23 0.93 15.80
N LYS A 159 38.50 1.45 16.99
CA LYS A 159 37.55 1.41 18.11
C LYS A 159 36.36 2.35 17.92
N LEU A 160 36.55 3.48 17.23
CA LEU A 160 35.49 4.46 16.98
C LEU A 160 35.17 4.49 15.50
N LYS A 161 33.90 4.23 15.16
CA LYS A 161 33.41 4.24 13.78
C LYS A 161 32.30 5.28 13.61
N LEU A 162 32.49 6.16 12.63
CA LEU A 162 31.49 7.15 12.20
C LEU A 162 30.97 6.72 10.84
N ASP A 163 29.66 6.57 10.71
CA ASP A 163 28.96 6.29 9.46
C ASP A 163 27.97 7.43 9.17
N ILE A 164 28.19 8.15 8.09
CA ILE A 164 27.37 9.28 7.65
C ILE A 164 26.73 8.92 6.31
N GLY A 165 25.43 9.12 6.21
CA GLY A 165 24.66 8.94 4.99
C GLY A 165 23.83 10.17 4.64
N ALA A 166 23.78 10.49 3.35
CA ALA A 166 22.90 11.52 2.81
C ALA A 166 22.28 11.01 1.50
N SER A 167 20.99 11.15 1.38
CA SER A 167 20.26 10.87 0.13
C SER A 167 19.36 12.04 -0.22
N TYR A 168 19.36 12.44 -1.48
CA TYR A 168 18.46 13.46 -2.01
C TYR A 168 17.69 12.91 -3.20
N ILE A 169 16.37 13.09 -3.18
CA ILE A 169 15.46 12.52 -4.17
C ILE A 169 14.59 13.64 -4.72
N ILE A 170 14.56 13.74 -6.04
CA ILE A 170 13.65 14.61 -6.77
C ILE A 170 12.72 13.72 -7.57
N GLN A 171 11.41 13.85 -7.33
CA GLN A 171 10.39 13.10 -8.05
C GLN A 171 9.38 14.07 -8.64
N ASN A 172 9.10 13.89 -9.93
CA ASN A 172 8.07 14.64 -10.62
C ASN A 172 7.17 13.65 -11.34
N ASP A 173 5.89 13.69 -11.05
CA ASP A 173 4.90 12.92 -11.80
C ASP A 173 3.82 13.82 -12.40
N ARG A 174 3.25 13.36 -13.50
CA ARG A 174 2.14 14.00 -14.17
C ARG A 174 1.11 12.97 -14.57
N ASN A 175 -0.14 13.25 -14.23
CA ASN A 175 -1.30 12.49 -14.64
C ASN A 175 -1.21 11.00 -14.33
N MET A 176 -0.61 10.64 -13.18
CA MET A 176 -0.73 9.28 -12.67
C MET A 176 -2.20 8.90 -12.67
N THR A 177 -2.52 7.74 -13.22
CA THR A 177 -3.91 7.32 -13.48
C THR A 177 -4.74 7.38 -12.21
N ASN A 178 -5.82 8.15 -12.26
CA ASN A 178 -6.75 8.26 -11.14
C ASN A 178 -7.52 6.96 -10.98
N GLN A 179 -7.73 6.57 -9.73
CA GLN A 179 -8.67 5.49 -9.43
C GLN A 179 -10.09 6.06 -9.33
N GLY A 180 -11.09 5.25 -9.69
CA GLY A 180 -12.49 5.66 -9.66
C GLY A 180 -13.02 6.08 -11.03
N ALA A 181 -14.25 6.58 -11.02
CA ALA A 181 -15.04 6.81 -12.23
C ALA A 181 -14.84 8.18 -12.87
N TYR A 182 -14.35 9.17 -12.11
CA TYR A 182 -14.27 10.57 -12.57
C TYR A 182 -12.83 10.99 -12.87
N SER A 183 -12.66 11.80 -13.88
CA SER A 183 -11.34 12.27 -14.36
C SER A 183 -10.33 11.13 -14.59
N ASN A 184 -10.84 9.97 -14.97
CA ASN A 184 -10.06 8.78 -15.31
C ASN A 184 -10.27 8.50 -16.81
N PRO A 185 -9.25 8.68 -17.66
CA PRO A 185 -9.41 8.56 -19.12
C PRO A 185 -9.74 7.13 -19.57
N ILE A 186 -9.46 6.11 -18.77
CA ILE A 186 -9.74 4.70 -19.10
C ILE A 186 -11.26 4.43 -19.09
N VAL A 187 -12.01 5.14 -18.23
CA VAL A 187 -13.45 4.93 -18.09
C VAL A 187 -14.18 5.23 -19.40
N PRO A 188 -14.10 6.44 -19.99
CA PRO A 188 -14.76 6.70 -21.26
C PRO A 188 -14.19 5.88 -22.43
N VAL A 189 -12.94 5.43 -22.36
CA VAL A 189 -12.38 4.50 -23.36
C VAL A 189 -13.09 3.16 -23.33
N TYR A 190 -13.32 2.60 -22.15
CA TYR A 190 -14.00 1.31 -22.02
C TYR A 190 -15.51 1.40 -22.25
N LEU A 191 -16.12 2.54 -21.90
CA LEU A 191 -17.56 2.76 -22.01
C LEU A 191 -17.98 3.41 -23.33
N PHE A 192 -17.05 3.73 -24.25
CA PHE A 192 -17.35 4.37 -25.51
C PHE A 192 -18.33 3.53 -26.34
N PRO A 193 -19.41 4.14 -26.89
CA PRO A 193 -20.45 3.42 -27.61
C PRO A 193 -19.91 2.67 -28.83
N ARG A 194 -20.31 1.42 -28.97
CA ARG A 194 -19.71 0.47 -29.94
C ARG A 194 -19.99 0.77 -31.42
N GLY A 195 -21.00 1.56 -31.72
CA GLY A 195 -21.34 1.96 -33.09
C GLY A 195 -20.65 3.27 -33.52
N ASP A 196 -20.04 4.00 -32.61
CA ASP A 196 -19.51 5.34 -32.87
C ASP A 196 -18.06 5.31 -33.31
N ASP A 197 -17.65 6.35 -34.02
CA ASP A 197 -16.27 6.49 -34.51
C ASP A 197 -15.36 7.13 -33.46
N PHE A 198 -14.54 6.34 -32.81
CA PHE A 198 -13.56 6.80 -31.82
C PHE A 198 -12.51 7.74 -32.40
N ASN A 199 -12.23 7.68 -33.71
CA ASN A 199 -11.24 8.57 -34.32
C ASN A 199 -11.68 10.04 -34.31
N LEU A 200 -13.00 10.29 -34.33
CA LEU A 200 -13.52 11.67 -34.25
C LEU A 200 -13.16 12.36 -32.95
N ILE A 201 -13.08 11.61 -31.84
CA ILE A 201 -12.77 12.18 -30.51
C ILE A 201 -11.26 12.38 -30.27
N LYS A 202 -10.39 11.87 -31.14
CA LYS A 202 -8.96 12.19 -31.11
C LYS A 202 -8.70 13.70 -31.29
N VAL A 203 -9.57 14.39 -32.06
CA VAL A 203 -9.62 15.85 -32.10
C VAL A 203 -10.42 16.34 -30.90
N PHE A 204 -9.82 16.23 -29.72
CA PHE A 204 -10.48 16.39 -28.43
C PHE A 204 -10.84 17.83 -28.07
N GLU A 205 -10.34 18.81 -28.81
CA GLU A 205 -10.59 20.23 -28.56
C GLU A 205 -10.89 20.99 -29.86
N ARG A 206 -11.80 21.98 -29.80
CA ARG A 206 -12.15 22.85 -30.89
C ARG A 206 -12.13 24.30 -30.45
N TRP A 207 -11.77 25.21 -31.36
CA TRP A 207 -11.78 26.63 -31.07
C TRP A 207 -13.23 27.13 -30.93
N ASP A 208 -13.51 27.79 -29.80
CA ASP A 208 -14.76 28.51 -29.57
C ASP A 208 -14.51 30.02 -29.78
N PRO A 209 -15.03 30.63 -30.87
CA PRO A 209 -14.78 32.03 -31.19
C PRO A 209 -15.47 32.97 -30.20
N ALA A 210 -16.56 32.58 -29.57
CA ALA A 210 -17.27 33.40 -28.59
C ALA A 210 -16.49 33.52 -27.27
N ARG A 211 -15.94 32.42 -26.82
CA ARG A 211 -15.14 32.33 -25.58
C ARG A 211 -13.65 32.63 -25.80
N LYS A 212 -13.18 32.62 -27.04
CA LYS A 212 -11.77 32.77 -27.42
C LYS A 212 -10.83 31.79 -26.75
N ILE A 213 -11.30 30.56 -26.57
CA ILE A 213 -10.55 29.42 -26.00
C ILE A 213 -10.83 28.17 -26.81
N LYS A 214 -9.98 27.13 -26.57
CA LYS A 214 -10.29 25.77 -27.02
C LYS A 214 -11.19 25.10 -26.02
N THR A 215 -12.28 24.53 -26.48
CA THR A 215 -13.28 23.80 -25.67
C THR A 215 -13.26 22.32 -25.99
N MET A 216 -13.71 21.49 -25.06
CA MET A 216 -13.78 20.03 -25.22
C MET A 216 -14.73 19.70 -26.37
N TYR A 217 -14.29 18.83 -27.26
CA TYR A 217 -15.16 18.18 -28.23
C TYR A 217 -15.57 16.80 -27.74
N TRP A 218 -16.86 16.63 -27.49
CA TRP A 218 -17.43 15.37 -27.04
C TRP A 218 -18.83 15.21 -27.67
N PRO A 219 -18.97 14.33 -28.71
CA PRO A 219 -20.23 14.22 -29.46
C PRO A 219 -21.33 13.48 -28.70
N GLN A 220 -21.01 12.78 -27.61
CA GLN A 220 -21.94 11.98 -26.82
C GLN A 220 -22.77 12.81 -25.81
N GLY A 221 -22.62 14.14 -25.78
CA GLY A 221 -23.36 15.02 -24.86
C GLY A 221 -22.78 15.11 -23.44
N GLU A 222 -23.27 16.08 -22.65
CA GLU A 222 -22.66 16.48 -21.38
C GLU A 222 -23.18 15.73 -20.14
N GLY A 223 -24.11 14.82 -20.26
CA GLY A 223 -24.91 14.35 -19.12
C GLY A 223 -24.21 13.43 -18.10
N ASP A 224 -23.05 12.88 -18.39
CA ASP A 224 -22.40 11.90 -17.51
C ASP A 224 -20.99 12.34 -17.14
N LEU A 225 -20.76 12.53 -15.83
CA LEU A 225 -19.46 12.88 -15.26
C LEU A 225 -18.34 11.88 -15.58
N ARG A 226 -18.70 10.61 -15.83
CA ARG A 226 -17.77 9.53 -16.19
C ARG A 226 -17.38 9.59 -17.65
N MET A 227 -18.27 10.14 -18.48
CA MET A 227 -18.18 10.14 -19.94
C MET A 227 -17.78 11.52 -20.46
N GLN A 228 -16.50 11.79 -20.43
CA GLN A 228 -15.86 12.94 -21.06
C GLN A 228 -14.85 12.44 -22.08
N ASN A 229 -14.44 13.30 -23.02
CA ASN A 229 -13.41 12.92 -23.97
C ASN A 229 -12.12 12.43 -23.25
N PRO A 230 -11.67 11.19 -23.44
CA PRO A 230 -10.50 10.63 -22.74
C PRO A 230 -9.20 11.41 -23.02
N TYR A 231 -9.05 11.97 -24.21
CA TYR A 231 -7.89 12.82 -24.53
C TYR A 231 -8.00 14.19 -23.85
N TRP A 232 -9.21 14.76 -23.70
CA TRP A 232 -9.41 15.94 -22.86
C TRP A 232 -8.98 15.67 -21.41
N ILE A 233 -9.41 14.55 -20.85
CA ILE A 233 -9.00 14.17 -19.50
C ILE A 233 -7.48 14.05 -19.42
N ALA A 234 -6.84 13.39 -20.38
CA ALA A 234 -5.39 13.20 -20.39
C ALA A 234 -4.59 14.49 -20.57
N TYR A 235 -5.12 15.47 -21.34
CA TYR A 235 -4.35 16.68 -21.72
C TYR A 235 -4.86 17.97 -21.09
N ARG A 236 -6.05 17.98 -20.46
CA ARG A 236 -6.67 19.19 -19.88
C ARG A 236 -7.15 19.02 -18.43
N ASN A 237 -7.21 17.80 -17.92
CA ASN A 237 -7.44 17.55 -16.50
C ASN A 237 -6.11 17.13 -15.86
N LEU A 238 -5.24 18.11 -15.65
CA LEU A 238 -3.85 17.87 -15.28
C LEU A 238 -3.69 17.74 -13.77
N ARG A 239 -2.87 16.77 -13.36
CA ARG A 239 -2.38 16.62 -11.99
C ARG A 239 -0.88 16.43 -12.01
N THR A 240 -0.19 17.14 -11.12
CA THR A 240 1.26 17.02 -10.98
C THR A 240 1.63 16.94 -9.51
N ASN A 241 2.59 16.09 -9.20
CA ASN A 241 3.28 16.06 -7.92
C ASN A 241 4.76 16.33 -8.16
N ASN A 242 5.29 17.33 -7.47
CA ASN A 242 6.71 17.63 -7.45
C ASN A 242 7.21 17.44 -6.03
N LYS A 243 7.92 16.33 -5.79
CA LYS A 243 8.41 15.91 -4.47
C LYS A 243 9.92 16.07 -4.40
N LYS A 244 10.38 16.67 -3.31
CA LYS A 244 11.77 16.73 -2.93
C LYS A 244 11.91 16.09 -1.55
N ARG A 245 12.76 15.07 -1.44
CA ARG A 245 12.99 14.36 -0.20
C ARG A 245 14.48 14.29 0.09
N TYR A 246 14.85 14.56 1.31
CA TYR A 246 16.20 14.30 1.79
C TYR A 246 16.18 13.39 3.02
N MET A 247 17.12 12.48 3.04
CA MET A 247 17.34 11.57 4.16
C MET A 247 18.79 11.73 4.61
N LEU A 248 18.98 12.12 5.85
CA LEU A 248 20.28 12.27 6.48
C LEU A 248 20.41 11.25 7.61
N SER A 249 21.58 10.66 7.75
CA SER A 249 21.87 9.75 8.86
C SER A 249 23.28 9.92 9.37
N ALA A 250 23.45 9.84 10.67
CA ALA A 250 24.74 9.76 11.32
C ALA A 250 24.68 8.67 12.38
N SER A 251 25.70 7.82 12.43
CA SER A 251 25.85 6.79 13.45
C SER A 251 27.28 6.80 13.95
N LEU A 252 27.43 6.87 15.26
CA LEU A 252 28.70 6.78 15.96
C LEU A 252 28.70 5.50 16.78
N SER A 253 29.70 4.64 16.58
CA SER A 253 29.84 3.36 17.30
C SER A 253 31.21 3.29 17.94
N TYR A 254 31.26 2.97 19.23
CA TYR A 254 32.47 2.89 20.00
C TYR A 254 32.64 1.54 20.70
N ASP A 255 33.71 0.82 20.35
CA ASP A 255 34.11 -0.43 20.99
C ASP A 255 34.85 -0.10 22.30
N ILE A 256 34.11 -0.09 23.42
CA ILE A 256 34.68 0.21 24.77
C ILE A 256 35.64 -0.91 25.17
N THR A 257 35.20 -2.15 24.95
CA THR A 257 36.00 -3.37 25.12
C THR A 257 35.72 -4.31 23.95
N ASP A 258 36.41 -5.43 23.84
CA ASP A 258 36.21 -6.45 22.81
C ASP A 258 34.82 -7.11 22.86
N TRP A 259 34.10 -6.98 23.98
CA TRP A 259 32.79 -7.53 24.22
C TRP A 259 31.67 -6.50 24.43
N LEU A 260 32.01 -5.21 24.55
CA LEU A 260 31.05 -4.11 24.78
C LEU A 260 31.23 -3.02 23.74
N ASN A 261 30.19 -2.85 22.93
CA ASN A 261 30.05 -1.76 21.96
C ASN A 261 28.90 -0.83 22.38
N VAL A 262 29.06 0.47 22.23
CA VAL A 262 28.00 1.46 22.40
C VAL A 262 27.87 2.25 21.12
N SER A 263 26.66 2.43 20.64
CA SER A 263 26.37 3.21 19.43
C SER A 263 25.23 4.19 19.64
N GLY A 264 25.36 5.36 19.01
CA GLY A 264 24.27 6.32 18.88
C GLY A 264 23.98 6.60 17.42
N ARG A 265 22.72 6.78 17.08
CA ARG A 265 22.28 7.01 15.70
C ARG A 265 21.21 8.09 15.64
N VAL A 266 21.31 8.96 14.65
CA VAL A 266 20.29 9.94 14.32
C VAL A 266 19.95 9.83 12.85
N ARG A 267 18.68 9.92 12.52
CA ARG A 267 18.17 9.98 11.14
C ARG A 267 17.15 11.11 11.03
N VAL A 268 17.22 11.84 9.93
CA VAL A 268 16.25 12.85 9.54
C VAL A 268 15.76 12.49 8.15
N ASP A 269 14.46 12.39 7.98
CA ASP A 269 13.79 12.15 6.70
C ASP A 269 12.75 13.25 6.52
N ASN A 270 12.92 14.08 5.51
CA ASN A 270 11.99 15.15 5.20
C ASN A 270 11.53 15.05 3.74
N SER A 271 10.24 15.19 3.52
CA SER A 271 9.59 15.10 2.21
C SER A 271 8.69 16.31 2.00
N ASN A 272 9.09 17.19 1.10
CA ASN A 272 8.33 18.36 0.69
C ASN A 272 7.70 18.11 -0.68
N THR A 273 6.38 18.17 -0.77
CA THR A 273 5.63 17.91 -2.00
C THR A 273 4.83 19.13 -2.41
N LYS A 274 4.76 19.41 -3.70
CA LYS A 274 3.82 20.35 -4.29
C LYS A 274 2.88 19.59 -5.21
N TYR A 275 1.63 19.46 -4.81
CA TYR A 275 0.55 18.95 -5.63
C TYR A 275 -0.17 20.08 -6.34
N GLU A 276 -0.47 19.93 -7.63
CA GLU A 276 -1.34 20.83 -8.38
C GLU A 276 -2.36 20.03 -9.20
N GLN A 277 -3.61 20.49 -9.20
CA GLN A 277 -4.67 20.02 -10.09
C GLN A 277 -5.24 21.19 -10.89
N LYS A 278 -5.36 20.99 -12.20
CA LYS A 278 -5.86 21.97 -13.15
C LYS A 278 -6.93 21.34 -14.02
N LEU A 279 -8.18 21.74 -13.85
CA LEU A 279 -9.26 21.35 -14.76
C LEU A 279 -9.55 22.55 -15.65
N TYR A 280 -9.32 22.37 -16.94
CA TYR A 280 -9.47 23.45 -17.91
C TYR A 280 -10.94 23.82 -18.12
N ALA A 281 -11.17 25.06 -18.51
CA ALA A 281 -12.45 25.58 -18.96
C ALA A 281 -13.05 24.67 -20.06
N SER A 282 -14.34 24.36 -19.96
CA SER A 282 -15.05 23.34 -20.75
C SER A 282 -14.95 21.89 -20.22
N SER A 283 -14.22 21.63 -19.13
CA SER A 283 -14.45 20.42 -18.35
C SER A 283 -15.86 20.44 -17.77
N ASN A 284 -16.42 19.26 -17.46
CA ASN A 284 -17.76 19.16 -16.89
C ASN A 284 -17.93 20.07 -15.67
N THR A 285 -18.99 20.87 -15.65
CA THR A 285 -19.18 21.93 -14.64
C THR A 285 -19.38 21.40 -13.24
N THR A 286 -19.87 20.18 -13.05
CA THR A 286 -19.93 19.57 -11.72
C THR A 286 -18.52 19.28 -11.17
N LEU A 287 -17.57 18.87 -12.03
CA LEU A 287 -16.18 18.65 -11.61
C LEU A 287 -15.42 19.94 -11.36
N THR A 288 -15.83 21.04 -11.98
CA THR A 288 -15.27 22.37 -11.77
C THR A 288 -16.05 23.20 -10.74
N GLU A 289 -16.89 22.57 -9.94
CA GLU A 289 -17.72 23.18 -8.88
C GLU A 289 -18.55 24.37 -9.41
N GLY A 290 -19.14 24.22 -10.61
CA GLY A 290 -19.99 25.22 -11.26
C GLY A 290 -19.28 26.21 -12.17
N SER A 291 -17.94 26.25 -12.19
CA SER A 291 -17.20 27.20 -13.02
C SER A 291 -17.10 26.76 -14.48
N THR A 292 -17.37 27.70 -15.40
CA THR A 292 -17.06 27.56 -16.83
C THR A 292 -15.64 28.03 -17.17
N GLN A 293 -14.90 28.59 -16.21
CA GLN A 293 -13.55 29.14 -16.41
C GLN A 293 -12.44 28.14 -16.04
N GLY A 294 -12.80 27.05 -15.34
CA GLY A 294 -11.89 26.02 -14.90
C GLY A 294 -11.86 25.86 -13.37
N PHE A 295 -11.01 24.95 -12.90
CA PHE A 295 -10.83 24.66 -11.48
C PHE A 295 -9.34 24.51 -11.18
N TYR A 296 -8.94 24.98 -10.02
CA TYR A 296 -7.55 24.88 -9.56
C TYR A 296 -7.48 24.39 -8.12
N ALA A 297 -6.56 23.47 -7.87
CA ALA A 297 -6.18 23.08 -6.53
C ALA A 297 -4.66 23.03 -6.41
N ILE A 298 -4.17 23.44 -5.24
CA ILE A 298 -2.77 23.35 -4.85
C ILE A 298 -2.69 22.88 -3.39
N ALA A 299 -1.80 21.94 -3.11
CA ALA A 299 -1.47 21.50 -1.76
C ALA A 299 0.05 21.40 -1.61
N LYS A 300 0.55 21.75 -0.42
CA LYS A 300 1.97 21.71 -0.10
C LYS A 300 2.19 20.99 1.22
N PRO A 301 2.05 19.64 1.23
CA PRO A 301 2.41 18.86 2.40
C PRO A 301 3.93 18.83 2.61
N ASP A 302 4.34 19.02 3.86
CA ASP A 302 5.68 18.81 4.39
C ASP A 302 5.61 17.70 5.45
N GLU A 303 6.34 16.62 5.23
CA GLU A 303 6.42 15.49 6.14
C GLU A 303 7.84 15.38 6.68
N SER A 304 8.00 15.34 7.99
CA SER A 304 9.29 15.22 8.64
C SER A 304 9.28 14.11 9.68
N GLN A 305 10.30 13.27 9.65
CA GLN A 305 10.56 12.27 10.68
C GLN A 305 11.97 12.44 11.22
N VAL A 306 12.08 12.55 12.51
CA VAL A 306 13.35 12.48 13.24
C VAL A 306 13.36 11.19 14.06
N TYR A 307 14.39 10.40 13.90
CA TYR A 307 14.64 9.20 14.67
C TYR A 307 16.00 9.30 15.33
N ALA A 308 16.08 9.01 16.63
CA ALA A 308 17.35 8.85 17.34
C ALA A 308 17.31 7.61 18.23
N ASP A 309 18.44 6.95 18.35
CA ASP A 309 18.64 5.85 19.30
C ASP A 309 20.04 5.82 19.91
N VAL A 310 20.10 5.18 21.06
CA VAL A 310 21.35 4.75 21.71
C VAL A 310 21.23 3.27 22.01
N LEU A 311 22.26 2.50 21.68
CA LEU A 311 22.29 1.05 21.80
C LEU A 311 23.62 0.62 22.45
N ALA A 312 23.56 -0.17 23.51
CA ALA A 312 24.67 -0.93 24.06
C ALA A 312 24.54 -2.39 23.61
N ASN A 313 25.59 -2.92 23.02
CA ASN A 313 25.70 -4.30 22.59
C ASN A 313 26.78 -5.01 23.38
N ILE A 314 26.41 -6.11 24.02
CA ILE A 314 27.31 -7.01 24.75
C ILE A 314 27.37 -8.33 23.96
N ASN A 315 28.57 -8.75 23.59
CA ASN A 315 28.82 -10.03 22.93
C ASN A 315 29.98 -10.75 23.61
N LYS A 316 29.68 -11.78 24.38
CA LYS A 316 30.67 -12.48 25.15
C LYS A 316 30.49 -14.00 25.04
N ARG A 317 31.64 -14.69 24.94
CA ARG A 317 31.71 -16.16 25.03
C ARG A 317 32.41 -16.58 26.30
N PHE A 318 31.90 -17.58 26.98
CA PHE A 318 32.48 -18.17 28.18
C PHE A 318 32.24 -19.70 28.18
N GLY A 319 33.32 -20.42 27.89
CA GLY A 319 33.25 -21.87 27.69
C GLY A 319 32.30 -22.25 26.58
N ASP A 320 31.36 -23.11 26.89
CA ASP A 320 30.32 -23.60 25.95
C ASP A 320 29.16 -22.61 25.71
N TYR A 321 29.15 -21.46 26.38
CA TYR A 321 28.06 -20.48 26.31
C TYR A 321 28.47 -19.25 25.50
N SER A 322 27.51 -18.74 24.75
CA SER A 322 27.58 -17.42 24.10
C SER A 322 26.43 -16.55 24.57
N LEU A 323 26.72 -15.30 24.91
CA LEU A 323 25.71 -14.33 25.35
C LEU A 323 25.80 -13.08 24.46
N VAL A 324 24.69 -12.75 23.83
CA VAL A 324 24.51 -11.48 23.11
C VAL A 324 23.39 -10.72 23.79
N VAL A 325 23.66 -9.52 24.29
CA VAL A 325 22.65 -8.64 24.89
C VAL A 325 22.69 -7.29 24.21
N ASN A 326 21.52 -6.82 23.83
CA ASN A 326 21.31 -5.46 23.33
C ASN A 326 20.38 -4.72 24.31
N VAL A 327 20.74 -3.53 24.72
CA VAL A 327 19.90 -2.63 25.50
C VAL A 327 19.92 -1.28 24.84
N GLY A 328 18.76 -0.71 24.60
CA GLY A 328 18.67 0.56 23.90
C GLY A 328 17.46 1.40 24.28
N ALA A 329 17.55 2.65 23.90
CA ALA A 329 16.46 3.62 23.97
C ALA A 329 16.35 4.33 22.62
N SER A 330 15.13 4.67 22.22
CA SER A 330 14.89 5.39 20.96
C SER A 330 13.76 6.41 21.10
N ILE A 331 13.82 7.41 20.24
CA ILE A 331 12.76 8.40 20.03
C ILE A 331 12.46 8.52 18.54
N VAL A 332 11.18 8.57 18.21
CA VAL A 332 10.66 8.85 16.88
C VAL A 332 9.73 10.05 16.99
N ASP A 333 9.97 11.06 16.19
CA ASP A 333 9.14 12.26 16.10
C ASP A 333 8.69 12.41 14.64
N ASN A 334 7.39 12.42 14.40
CA ASN A 334 6.77 12.59 13.08
C ASN A 334 5.97 13.89 13.08
N LYS A 335 6.20 14.73 12.09
CA LYS A 335 5.48 15.98 11.88
C LYS A 335 4.92 16.04 10.48
N TYR A 336 3.75 16.63 10.37
CA TYR A 336 3.07 16.93 9.13
C TYR A 336 2.53 18.34 9.16
N ASP A 337 2.74 19.07 8.07
CA ASP A 337 2.18 20.40 7.84
C ASP A 337 1.70 20.47 6.39
N GLU A 338 0.45 20.84 6.17
CA GLU A 338 -0.10 21.05 4.84
C GLU A 338 -0.87 22.37 4.77
N LEU A 339 -0.53 23.20 3.81
CA LEU A 339 -1.35 24.31 3.39
C LEU A 339 -1.92 24.01 2.01
N SER A 340 -3.24 24.03 1.87
CA SER A 340 -3.91 23.75 0.61
C SER A 340 -5.01 24.78 0.29
N TYR A 341 -5.19 25.01 -1.00
CA TYR A 341 -6.26 25.82 -1.57
C TYR A 341 -6.87 25.08 -2.74
N ARG A 342 -8.20 25.13 -2.84
CA ARG A 342 -8.89 24.60 -4.01
C ARG A 342 -10.19 25.34 -4.25
N GLY A 343 -10.64 25.36 -5.49
CA GLY A 343 -11.93 25.94 -5.86
C GLY A 343 -12.06 26.21 -7.35
N PRO A 344 -13.29 26.61 -7.75
CA PRO A 344 -13.57 27.05 -9.10
C PRO A 344 -12.86 28.37 -9.40
N ILE A 345 -12.46 28.58 -10.65
CA ILE A 345 -12.01 29.91 -11.10
C ILE A 345 -13.25 30.82 -11.18
N ARG A 346 -13.16 32.03 -10.64
CA ARG A 346 -14.28 33.00 -10.58
C ARG A 346 -14.89 33.26 -11.95
N ALA A 347 -16.19 33.54 -12.01
CA ALA A 347 -16.96 33.68 -13.25
C ALA A 347 -16.44 34.80 -14.16
N ASN A 348 -15.97 35.91 -13.60
CA ASN A 348 -15.36 37.04 -14.32
C ASN A 348 -13.83 36.90 -14.44
N GLY A 349 -13.26 35.77 -14.11
CA GLY A 349 -11.84 35.46 -14.25
C GLY A 349 -11.45 35.11 -15.70
N ILE A 350 -10.16 35.11 -15.97
CA ILE A 350 -9.64 34.67 -17.26
C ILE A 350 -9.62 33.14 -17.30
N PRO A 351 -10.24 32.52 -18.32
CA PRO A 351 -10.25 31.06 -18.44
C PRO A 351 -8.84 30.47 -18.41
N ASN A 352 -8.68 29.36 -17.68
CA ASN A 352 -7.43 28.60 -17.60
C ASN A 352 -6.22 29.34 -16.97
N VAL A 353 -6.48 30.40 -16.23
CA VAL A 353 -5.45 31.05 -15.39
C VAL A 353 -5.49 30.41 -14.00
N PHE A 354 -4.50 29.55 -13.74
CA PHE A 354 -4.48 28.67 -12.55
C PHE A 354 -3.60 29.27 -11.46
N ASN A 355 -4.20 30.07 -10.60
CA ASN A 355 -3.57 30.59 -9.39
C ASN A 355 -4.61 30.77 -8.26
N VAL A 356 -4.15 30.88 -7.03
CA VAL A 356 -5.03 31.00 -5.84
C VAL A 356 -5.81 32.33 -5.84
N PHE A 357 -5.28 33.39 -6.45
CA PHE A 357 -5.92 34.69 -6.51
C PHE A 357 -7.17 34.68 -7.41
N ASP A 358 -7.17 33.87 -8.47
CA ASP A 358 -8.30 33.77 -9.41
C ASP A 358 -9.39 32.79 -8.97
N LEU A 359 -9.26 32.15 -7.83
CA LEU A 359 -10.33 31.33 -7.27
C LEU A 359 -11.51 32.21 -6.82
N ASP A 360 -12.71 31.67 -6.96
CA ASP A 360 -13.93 32.31 -6.47
C ASP A 360 -13.88 32.46 -4.94
N ASN A 361 -14.01 33.69 -4.47
CA ASN A 361 -13.85 33.99 -3.04
C ASN A 361 -14.93 33.37 -2.14
N THR A 362 -16.10 33.05 -2.71
CA THR A 362 -17.22 32.45 -1.97
C THR A 362 -17.15 30.93 -1.92
N GLN A 363 -16.46 30.32 -2.88
CA GLN A 363 -16.36 28.85 -3.03
C GLN A 363 -14.94 28.31 -2.79
N LYS A 364 -13.96 29.21 -2.68
CA LYS A 364 -12.58 28.83 -2.38
C LYS A 364 -12.49 28.16 -1.02
N LYS A 365 -11.93 26.97 -1.01
CA LYS A 365 -11.65 26.20 0.20
C LYS A 365 -10.17 26.35 0.52
N ALA A 366 -9.87 26.84 1.72
CA ALA A 366 -8.53 26.89 2.29
C ALA A 366 -8.46 25.92 3.46
N ARG A 367 -7.42 25.12 3.53
CA ARG A 367 -7.19 24.19 4.61
C ARG A 367 -5.75 24.27 5.07
N GLN A 368 -5.58 24.28 6.38
CA GLN A 368 -4.32 24.03 7.04
C GLN A 368 -4.50 22.79 7.94
N ASP A 369 -3.61 21.83 7.82
CA ASP A 369 -3.63 20.59 8.57
C ASP A 369 -2.24 20.35 9.16
N GLU A 370 -2.16 20.29 10.49
CA GLU A 370 -0.92 20.12 11.22
C GLU A 370 -1.08 19.01 12.25
N TRP A 371 -0.06 18.17 12.38
CA TRP A 371 -0.02 17.20 13.47
C TRP A 371 1.41 16.79 13.80
N GLU A 372 1.59 16.38 15.04
CA GLU A 372 2.82 15.85 15.57
C GLU A 372 2.53 14.57 16.36
N GLU A 373 3.34 13.54 16.14
CA GLU A 373 3.29 12.27 16.86
C GLU A 373 4.68 11.89 17.34
N GLN A 374 4.80 11.56 18.61
CA GLN A 374 6.07 11.15 19.19
C GLN A 374 5.93 9.80 19.88
N THR A 375 6.93 8.94 19.70
CA THR A 375 7.06 7.68 20.43
C THR A 375 8.44 7.60 21.05
N GLN A 376 8.50 7.39 22.36
CA GLN A 376 9.71 7.11 23.13
C GLN A 376 9.71 5.63 23.51
N SER A 377 10.88 5.01 23.52
CA SER A 377 10.97 3.58 23.73
C SER A 377 12.22 3.18 24.50
N ILE A 378 12.09 2.16 25.34
CA ILE A 378 13.19 1.43 25.93
C ILE A 378 13.05 -0.03 25.54
N PHE A 379 14.12 -0.67 25.10
CA PHE A 379 14.09 -2.06 24.67
C PHE A 379 15.35 -2.81 25.05
N ALA A 380 15.19 -4.11 25.25
CA ALA A 380 16.29 -5.03 25.48
C ALA A 380 16.07 -6.35 24.76
N SER A 381 17.14 -6.99 24.32
CA SER A 381 17.15 -8.35 23.82
C SER A 381 18.34 -9.10 24.39
N ALA A 382 18.16 -10.38 24.75
CA ALA A 382 19.22 -11.25 25.19
C ALA A 382 19.11 -12.59 24.47
N GLU A 383 20.21 -13.06 23.89
CA GLU A 383 20.33 -14.38 23.30
C GLU A 383 21.42 -15.16 24.05
N LEU A 384 21.04 -16.27 24.64
CA LEU A 384 21.92 -17.22 25.28
C LEU A 384 22.04 -18.46 24.38
N GLY A 385 23.25 -18.72 23.87
CA GLY A 385 23.58 -19.91 23.10
C GLY A 385 24.36 -20.90 23.96
N TRP A 386 24.05 -22.20 23.82
CA TRP A 386 24.77 -23.30 24.43
C TRP A 386 25.32 -24.25 23.36
N LYS A 387 26.66 -24.43 23.38
CA LYS A 387 27.42 -25.30 22.44
C LYS A 387 27.09 -25.08 20.95
N SER A 388 26.59 -23.89 20.60
CA SER A 388 26.06 -23.59 19.26
C SER A 388 24.91 -24.54 18.80
N MET A 389 24.29 -25.25 19.73
CA MET A 389 23.20 -26.22 19.49
C MET A 389 21.84 -25.66 19.90
N LEU A 390 21.78 -24.99 21.06
CA LEU A 390 20.54 -24.48 21.66
C LEU A 390 20.64 -22.98 21.89
N TYR A 391 19.61 -22.25 21.51
CA TYR A 391 19.55 -20.80 21.68
C TYR A 391 18.22 -20.39 22.31
N LEU A 392 18.33 -19.62 23.40
CA LEU A 392 17.19 -18.96 24.04
C LEU A 392 17.29 -17.47 23.76
N THR A 393 16.28 -16.90 23.15
CA THR A 393 16.18 -15.46 22.86
C THR A 393 15.04 -14.87 23.69
N LEU A 394 15.33 -13.84 24.45
CA LEU A 394 14.38 -13.05 25.24
C LEU A 394 14.40 -11.63 24.74
N THR A 395 13.23 -11.04 24.48
CA THR A 395 13.13 -9.63 24.10
C THR A 395 12.03 -8.95 24.89
N GLY A 396 12.22 -7.67 25.16
CA GLY A 396 11.21 -6.82 25.77
C GLY A 396 11.37 -5.39 25.31
N ARG A 397 10.24 -4.72 25.06
CA ARG A 397 10.20 -3.33 24.69
C ARG A 397 9.02 -2.65 25.36
N ASN A 398 9.21 -1.41 25.81
CA ASN A 398 8.15 -0.56 26.28
C ASN A 398 8.12 0.73 25.45
N ASP A 399 6.96 1.06 24.90
CA ASP A 399 6.74 2.29 24.14
C ASP A 399 5.78 3.22 24.88
N TRP A 400 6.13 4.49 24.94
CA TRP A 400 5.28 5.62 25.33
C TRP A 400 4.93 6.39 24.06
N ALA A 401 3.68 6.33 23.64
CA ALA A 401 3.22 6.95 22.41
C ALA A 401 2.27 8.12 22.71
N SER A 402 2.49 9.25 22.05
CA SER A 402 1.64 10.45 22.22
C SER A 402 0.17 10.21 21.91
N GLN A 403 -0.15 9.24 21.03
CA GLN A 403 -1.52 8.84 20.73
C GLN A 403 -2.29 8.29 21.94
N LEU A 404 -1.55 7.83 22.98
CA LEU A 404 -2.13 7.33 24.23
C LEU A 404 -2.38 8.45 25.26
N ALA A 405 -2.10 9.70 24.92
CA ALA A 405 -2.40 10.82 25.80
C ALA A 405 -3.88 10.84 26.20
N ASN A 406 -4.19 11.17 27.44
CA ASN A 406 -5.53 11.19 28.03
C ASN A 406 -6.22 9.80 28.09
N SER A 407 -5.49 8.71 27.95
CA SER A 407 -5.98 7.37 28.28
C SER A 407 -5.42 6.87 29.60
N SER A 408 -6.03 5.83 30.19
CA SER A 408 -5.54 5.19 31.41
C SER A 408 -4.21 4.46 31.22
N SER A 409 -3.89 4.08 29.97
CA SER A 409 -2.63 3.40 29.60
C SER A 409 -1.79 4.32 28.74
N THR A 410 -0.75 4.94 29.32
CA THR A 410 0.17 5.84 28.61
C THR A 410 1.30 5.11 27.90
N CYS A 411 1.46 3.81 28.15
CA CYS A 411 2.51 2.98 27.54
C CYS A 411 2.02 1.55 27.33
N PHE A 412 2.75 0.78 26.57
CA PHE A 412 2.53 -0.64 26.38
C PHE A 412 3.83 -1.40 26.28
N PHE A 413 3.85 -2.53 26.98
CA PHE A 413 4.99 -3.44 27.02
C PHE A 413 4.72 -4.65 26.13
N TYR A 414 5.70 -5.06 25.33
CA TYR A 414 5.63 -6.25 24.49
C TYR A 414 6.86 -7.16 24.69
N PRO A 415 6.63 -8.31 25.33
CA PRO A 415 7.65 -9.35 25.47
C PRO A 415 7.65 -10.31 24.28
N SER A 416 8.82 -10.94 24.06
CA SER A 416 8.93 -12.12 23.20
C SER A 416 9.92 -13.10 23.79
N VAL A 417 9.65 -14.39 23.59
CA VAL A 417 10.55 -15.48 23.93
C VAL A 417 10.66 -16.43 22.74
N GLY A 418 11.88 -16.79 22.38
CA GLY A 418 12.20 -17.72 21.32
C GLY A 418 13.17 -18.81 21.78
N LEU A 419 12.91 -20.04 21.35
CA LEU A 419 13.80 -21.17 21.54
C LEU A 419 14.11 -21.77 20.18
N SER A 420 15.39 -22.03 19.90
CA SER A 420 15.78 -22.77 18.70
C SER A 420 16.84 -23.83 19.02
N ALA A 421 16.71 -24.98 18.39
CA ALA A 421 17.58 -26.13 18.57
C ALA A 421 18.09 -26.63 17.22
N ILE A 422 19.41 -26.74 17.07
CA ILE A 422 20.07 -27.30 15.90
C ILE A 422 20.27 -28.79 16.17
N ILE A 423 19.28 -29.60 15.80
CA ILE A 423 19.21 -31.03 16.09
C ILE A 423 20.39 -31.79 15.46
N SER A 424 20.82 -31.35 14.26
CA SER A 424 21.98 -31.93 13.56
C SER A 424 23.30 -31.81 14.33
N GLU A 425 23.41 -30.87 15.26
CA GLU A 425 24.57 -30.73 16.14
C GLU A 425 24.42 -31.52 17.46
N MET A 426 23.20 -31.90 17.81
CA MET A 426 22.90 -32.61 19.06
C MET A 426 22.99 -34.14 18.92
N VAL A 427 22.52 -34.66 17.78
CA VAL A 427 22.44 -36.10 17.50
C VAL A 427 22.89 -36.41 16.09
N LYS A 428 23.45 -37.62 15.90
CA LYS A 428 23.76 -38.11 14.55
C LYS A 428 22.46 -38.40 13.81
N LEU A 429 22.24 -37.70 12.75
CA LEU A 429 21.11 -37.90 11.83
C LEU A 429 21.50 -38.84 10.69
N PRO A 430 20.51 -39.44 9.97
CA PRO A 430 20.77 -40.17 8.73
C PRO A 430 21.54 -39.29 7.73
N SER A 431 22.40 -39.92 6.92
CA SER A 431 23.26 -39.23 5.95
C SER A 431 22.53 -38.40 4.90
N ALA A 432 21.23 -38.56 4.76
CA ALA A 432 20.36 -37.79 3.91
C ALA A 432 20.04 -36.36 4.49
N ILE A 433 20.22 -36.18 5.80
CA ILE A 433 19.89 -34.94 6.52
C ILE A 433 21.19 -34.25 6.92
N ASP A 434 21.58 -33.22 6.20
CA ASP A 434 22.80 -32.46 6.48
C ASP A 434 22.61 -31.40 7.56
N TYR A 435 21.39 -30.90 7.73
CA TYR A 435 21.03 -29.86 8.71
C TYR A 435 19.58 -29.97 9.11
N LEU A 436 19.31 -29.87 10.40
CA LEU A 436 17.96 -29.83 10.96
C LEU A 436 17.93 -28.85 12.12
N LYS A 437 17.10 -27.82 12.01
CA LYS A 437 16.81 -26.84 13.06
C LYS A 437 15.32 -26.77 13.32
N ILE A 438 14.94 -26.77 14.58
CA ILE A 438 13.57 -26.55 15.04
C ILE A 438 13.57 -25.24 15.83
N ARG A 439 12.55 -24.42 15.66
CA ARG A 439 12.36 -23.17 16.39
C ARG A 439 10.92 -23.02 16.85
N GLY A 440 10.74 -22.39 17.99
CA GLY A 440 9.45 -22.00 18.52
C GLY A 440 9.54 -20.64 19.17
N SER A 441 8.53 -19.81 19.03
CA SER A 441 8.48 -18.50 19.66
C SER A 441 7.08 -18.12 20.10
N PHE A 442 7.03 -17.30 21.14
CA PHE A 442 5.86 -16.55 21.57
C PHE A 442 6.19 -15.07 21.60
N SER A 443 5.27 -14.24 21.14
CA SER A 443 5.38 -12.79 21.24
C SER A 443 4.02 -12.16 21.51
N SER A 444 4.04 -11.07 22.28
CA SER A 444 2.86 -10.25 22.56
C SER A 444 3.16 -8.81 22.19
N VAL A 445 2.46 -8.26 21.19
CA VAL A 445 2.73 -6.93 20.65
C VAL A 445 1.53 -6.04 20.87
N GLY A 446 1.78 -4.83 21.42
CA GLY A 446 0.79 -3.78 21.51
C GLY A 446 0.88 -2.82 20.31
N MET A 447 -0.25 -2.25 19.89
CA MET A 447 -0.32 -1.19 18.89
C MET A 447 -1.11 -0.02 19.45
N PRO A 448 -0.64 1.23 19.25
CA PRO A 448 -1.45 2.40 19.59
C PRO A 448 -2.62 2.52 18.62
N TYR A 449 -3.64 3.23 19.03
CA TYR A 449 -4.77 3.60 18.17
C TYR A 449 -4.47 4.92 17.42
N PRO A 450 -5.28 5.28 16.41
CA PRO A 450 -5.15 6.56 15.72
C PRO A 450 -5.21 7.75 16.69
N ARG A 451 -4.47 8.81 16.37
CA ARG A 451 -4.44 10.02 17.18
C ARG A 451 -5.83 10.65 17.36
N ASN A 452 -5.99 11.43 18.42
CA ASN A 452 -7.18 12.21 18.72
C ASN A 452 -8.46 11.39 19.01
N LEU A 453 -8.37 10.08 19.26
CA LEU A 453 -9.56 9.29 19.64
C LEU A 453 -10.02 9.58 21.06
N THR A 454 -9.10 9.86 21.99
CA THR A 454 -9.39 10.22 23.37
C THR A 454 -9.67 11.70 23.58
N SER A 455 -9.35 12.54 22.61
CA SER A 455 -9.55 13.98 22.63
C SER A 455 -10.34 14.38 21.39
N PRO A 456 -11.69 14.35 21.45
CA PRO A 456 -12.50 14.72 20.30
C PRO A 456 -12.24 16.18 19.91
N THR A 457 -12.00 16.40 18.64
CA THR A 457 -11.81 17.72 18.05
C THR A 457 -12.93 18.01 17.08
N PHE A 458 -13.20 19.28 16.84
CA PHE A 458 -14.11 19.67 15.78
C PHE A 458 -13.51 19.35 14.42
N GLU A 459 -14.35 18.96 13.47
CA GLU A 459 -13.99 18.81 12.05
C GLU A 459 -14.53 20.00 11.26
N TYR A 460 -13.69 20.58 10.42
CA TYR A 460 -14.14 21.60 9.49
C TYR A 460 -14.79 20.95 8.27
N ASP A 461 -16.09 21.23 8.06
CA ASP A 461 -16.80 20.80 6.87
C ASP A 461 -16.56 21.81 5.74
N GLU A 462 -15.74 21.42 4.76
CA GLU A 462 -15.41 22.25 3.61
C GLU A 462 -16.63 22.60 2.72
N THR A 463 -17.66 21.77 2.75
CA THR A 463 -18.87 21.97 1.92
C THR A 463 -19.76 23.06 2.50
N THR A 464 -19.99 22.99 3.82
CA THR A 464 -20.84 23.96 4.53
C THR A 464 -20.05 25.13 5.11
N GLN A 465 -18.71 25.07 5.06
CA GLN A 465 -17.78 26.06 5.66
C GLN A 465 -18.04 26.27 7.16
N THR A 466 -18.40 25.21 7.87
CA THR A 466 -18.69 25.26 9.29
C THR A 466 -17.89 24.23 10.07
N TRP A 467 -17.61 24.52 11.33
CA TRP A 467 -17.06 23.55 12.27
C TRP A 467 -18.16 22.62 12.76
N LYS A 468 -17.97 21.33 12.60
CA LYS A 468 -18.84 20.29 13.13
C LYS A 468 -18.13 19.53 14.24
N PRO A 469 -18.84 19.15 15.31
CA PRO A 469 -18.27 18.23 16.29
C PRO A 469 -17.95 16.90 15.61
N LYS A 470 -16.96 16.17 16.12
CA LYS A 470 -16.70 14.81 15.66
C LYS A 470 -17.95 13.96 15.80
N THR A 471 -18.22 13.17 14.77
CA THR A 471 -19.37 12.27 14.72
C THR A 471 -19.18 11.01 15.59
N HIS A 472 -17.97 10.80 16.14
CA HIS A 472 -17.64 9.68 17.00
C HIS A 472 -17.83 10.04 18.47
N TYR A 473 -18.49 9.15 19.18
CA TYR A 473 -18.65 9.26 20.64
C TYR A 473 -17.26 9.21 21.31
N PRO A 474 -16.90 10.18 22.16
CA PRO A 474 -15.61 10.20 22.82
C PRO A 474 -15.52 9.08 23.87
N ILE A 475 -14.50 8.23 23.76
CA ILE A 475 -14.23 7.18 24.73
C ILE A 475 -13.00 7.59 25.53
N GLY A 476 -13.16 7.72 26.85
CA GLY A 476 -12.10 8.17 27.75
C GLY A 476 -11.04 7.11 28.08
N ASP A 477 -11.34 5.82 27.90
CA ASP A 477 -10.45 4.73 28.31
C ASP A 477 -10.25 3.71 27.19
N LEU A 478 -9.35 4.03 26.28
CA LEU A 478 -8.93 3.12 25.20
C LEU A 478 -7.72 2.30 25.65
N LYS A 479 -7.78 0.99 25.41
CA LYS A 479 -6.66 0.06 25.65
C LYS A 479 -5.92 -0.19 24.33
N PRO A 480 -4.58 -0.28 24.33
CA PRO A 480 -3.86 -0.66 23.12
C PRO A 480 -4.35 -1.99 22.56
N GLU A 481 -4.48 -2.05 21.23
CA GLU A 481 -4.71 -3.31 20.53
C GLU A 481 -3.54 -4.25 20.80
N ARG A 482 -3.80 -5.53 21.10
CA ARG A 482 -2.77 -6.50 21.47
C ARG A 482 -2.86 -7.76 20.62
N THR A 483 -1.77 -8.13 19.98
CA THR A 483 -1.63 -9.38 19.24
C THR A 483 -0.69 -10.33 19.97
N ASN A 484 -1.19 -11.51 20.34
CA ASN A 484 -0.41 -12.61 20.88
C ASN A 484 -0.19 -13.65 19.79
N SER A 485 1.08 -13.94 19.48
CA SER A 485 1.49 -14.84 18.41
C SER A 485 2.31 -16.01 18.92
N TRP A 486 2.00 -17.20 18.41
CA TRP A 486 2.81 -18.40 18.52
C TRP A 486 3.34 -18.76 17.14
N GLU A 487 4.61 -19.13 17.06
CA GLU A 487 5.23 -19.61 15.83
C GLU A 487 6.05 -20.87 16.10
N LEU A 488 5.92 -21.86 15.22
CA LEU A 488 6.75 -23.05 15.17
C LEU A 488 7.37 -23.16 13.79
N GLY A 489 8.66 -23.40 13.71
CA GLY A 489 9.40 -23.50 12.47
C GLY A 489 10.34 -24.69 12.44
N LEU A 490 10.53 -25.22 11.24
CA LEU A 490 11.48 -26.27 10.92
C LEU A 490 12.26 -25.86 9.69
N ASP A 491 13.59 -25.88 9.79
CA ASP A 491 14.50 -25.65 8.68
C ASP A 491 15.38 -26.90 8.51
N MET A 492 15.37 -27.48 7.30
CA MET A 492 16.06 -28.72 7.02
C MET A 492 16.82 -28.63 5.68
N ARG A 493 18.02 -29.19 5.63
CA ARG A 493 18.76 -29.40 4.40
C ARG A 493 18.98 -30.90 4.18
N LEU A 494 18.62 -31.33 2.97
CA LEU A 494 18.68 -32.73 2.54
C LEU A 494 19.62 -32.86 1.37
N PHE A 495 20.41 -33.94 1.36
CA PHE A 495 21.31 -34.31 0.23
C PHE A 495 22.18 -33.15 -0.25
N LYS A 496 22.56 -32.22 0.64
CA LYS A 496 23.34 -30.99 0.42
C LYS A 496 22.66 -29.93 -0.46
N ASP A 497 21.75 -30.31 -1.32
CA ASP A 497 21.19 -29.48 -2.38
C ASP A 497 19.75 -29.04 -2.15
N PHE A 498 18.98 -29.77 -1.34
CA PHE A 498 17.59 -29.47 -1.04
C PHE A 498 17.45 -28.73 0.29
N ASN A 499 16.73 -27.63 0.28
CA ASN A 499 16.36 -26.88 1.48
C ASN A 499 14.84 -26.94 1.68
N LEU A 500 14.41 -27.28 2.87
CA LEU A 500 13.00 -27.28 3.28
C LEU A 500 12.85 -26.35 4.47
N GLY A 501 11.96 -25.36 4.36
CA GLY A 501 11.50 -24.52 5.46
C GLY A 501 10.00 -24.68 5.63
N VAL A 502 9.54 -24.93 6.84
CA VAL A 502 8.12 -24.98 7.21
C VAL A 502 7.92 -24.10 8.43
N SER A 503 6.96 -23.19 8.38
CA SER A 503 6.53 -22.41 9.54
C SER A 503 5.02 -22.52 9.71
N TRP A 504 4.59 -22.70 10.94
CA TRP A 504 3.19 -22.60 11.35
C TRP A 504 3.07 -21.46 12.35
N TYR A 505 2.01 -20.67 12.24
CA TYR A 505 1.74 -19.59 13.17
C TYR A 505 0.26 -19.50 13.57
N LEU A 506 0.04 -18.96 14.76
CA LEU A 506 -1.25 -18.63 15.34
C LEU A 506 -1.16 -17.24 15.99
N ALA A 507 -1.86 -16.26 15.46
CA ALA A 507 -1.91 -14.90 15.98
C ALA A 507 -3.34 -14.55 16.41
N ASN A 508 -3.48 -14.13 17.67
CA ASN A 508 -4.74 -13.68 18.25
C ASN A 508 -4.64 -12.19 18.57
N THR A 509 -5.48 -11.39 17.92
CA THR A 509 -5.56 -9.94 18.14
C THR A 509 -6.77 -9.64 19.02
N PHE A 510 -6.52 -8.98 20.13
CA PHE A 510 -7.51 -8.56 21.13
C PHE A 510 -7.64 -7.04 21.16
N ASN A 511 -8.73 -6.53 21.70
CA ASN A 511 -9.05 -5.12 21.77
C ASN A 511 -9.07 -4.44 20.39
N GLN A 512 -9.41 -5.20 19.34
CA GLN A 512 -9.49 -4.61 18.01
C GLN A 512 -10.58 -3.56 17.98
N THR A 513 -10.25 -2.37 17.43
CA THR A 513 -11.16 -1.25 17.38
C THR A 513 -12.14 -1.39 16.24
N PHE A 514 -13.43 -1.28 16.54
CA PHE A 514 -14.52 -1.17 15.57
C PHE A 514 -15.30 0.13 15.82
N ASP A 515 -15.89 0.69 14.77
CA ASP A 515 -16.65 1.93 14.79
C ASP A 515 -18.14 1.72 14.37
N PRO A 516 -18.91 0.89 15.09
CA PRO A 516 -20.31 0.66 14.74
C PRO A 516 -21.11 1.96 14.80
N LYS A 517 -22.11 2.04 13.91
CA LYS A 517 -23.10 3.10 13.94
C LYS A 517 -23.95 2.99 15.21
N ILE A 518 -24.22 4.13 15.84
CA ILE A 518 -25.13 4.27 16.96
C ILE A 518 -26.31 5.17 16.57
N SER A 519 -27.29 5.26 17.45
CA SER A 519 -28.47 6.12 17.22
C SER A 519 -28.06 7.59 17.15
N VAL A 520 -28.51 8.30 16.12
CA VAL A 520 -28.30 9.76 15.97
C VAL A 520 -28.89 10.57 17.11
N SER A 521 -29.81 9.99 17.89
CA SER A 521 -30.40 10.63 19.08
C SER A 521 -29.37 10.86 20.20
N SER A 522 -28.23 10.16 20.18
CA SER A 522 -27.10 10.40 21.08
C SER A 522 -26.27 11.65 20.72
N GLY A 523 -26.57 12.31 19.60
CA GLY A 523 -25.73 13.39 19.05
C GLY A 523 -24.50 12.93 18.27
N TYR A 524 -24.26 11.61 18.18
CA TYR A 524 -23.15 10.99 17.49
C TYR A 524 -23.65 9.96 16.49
N THR A 525 -22.84 9.63 15.49
CA THR A 525 -23.20 8.63 14.47
C THR A 525 -22.51 7.29 14.67
N THR A 526 -21.36 7.30 15.32
CA THR A 526 -20.53 6.11 15.58
C THR A 526 -19.91 6.15 16.96
N ILE A 527 -19.49 4.99 17.45
CA ILE A 527 -18.75 4.83 18.71
C ILE A 527 -17.57 3.89 18.45
N TYR A 528 -16.38 4.21 18.97
CA TYR A 528 -15.26 3.29 18.93
C TYR A 528 -15.39 2.23 20.03
N LEU A 529 -15.43 0.97 19.63
CA LEU A 529 -15.51 -0.17 20.54
C LEU A 529 -14.25 -1.01 20.42
N GLN A 530 -13.63 -1.29 21.55
CA GLN A 530 -12.40 -2.08 21.65
C GLN A 530 -12.66 -3.43 22.31
N THR A 531 -13.41 -4.28 21.65
CA THR A 531 -13.77 -5.60 22.16
C THR A 531 -13.45 -6.73 21.17
N GLY A 532 -13.05 -6.36 19.95
CA GLY A 532 -12.84 -7.31 18.89
C GLY A 532 -11.76 -8.34 19.21
N TYR A 533 -12.07 -9.62 18.90
CA TYR A 533 -11.12 -10.73 18.94
C TYR A 533 -11.06 -11.41 17.57
N VAL A 534 -9.91 -11.28 16.92
CA VAL A 534 -9.66 -11.84 15.58
C VAL A 534 -8.48 -12.79 15.64
N ARG A 535 -8.60 -13.93 14.97
CA ARG A 535 -7.57 -14.94 14.87
C ARG A 535 -7.07 -15.06 13.44
N ASN A 536 -5.76 -15.10 13.28
CA ASN A 536 -5.06 -15.49 12.06
C ASN A 536 -4.24 -16.74 12.36
N GLN A 537 -4.34 -17.76 11.53
CA GLN A 537 -3.51 -18.94 11.61
C GLN A 537 -3.10 -19.38 10.21
N GLY A 538 -1.87 -19.85 10.06
CA GLY A 538 -1.39 -20.19 8.74
C GLY A 538 -0.18 -21.09 8.73
N VAL A 539 0.17 -21.50 7.52
CA VAL A 539 1.35 -22.31 7.21
C VAL A 539 2.10 -21.65 6.06
N GLU A 540 3.40 -21.61 6.19
CA GLU A 540 4.34 -21.18 5.16
C GLU A 540 5.30 -22.34 4.85
N LEU A 541 5.48 -22.59 3.56
CA LEU A 541 6.38 -23.64 3.04
C LEU A 541 7.37 -22.99 2.07
N SER A 542 8.63 -23.33 2.20
CA SER A 542 9.70 -23.01 1.25
C SER A 542 10.45 -24.29 0.88
N LEU A 543 10.54 -24.55 -0.43
CA LEU A 543 11.31 -25.68 -1.00
C LEU A 543 12.35 -25.11 -1.95
N GLY A 544 13.62 -25.27 -1.63
CA GLY A 544 14.74 -24.84 -2.44
C GLY A 544 15.55 -26.04 -2.95
N TYR A 545 16.01 -25.94 -4.18
CA TYR A 545 17.00 -26.85 -4.74
C TYR A 545 18.06 -26.04 -5.47
N GLY A 546 19.32 -26.38 -5.27
CA GLY A 546 20.43 -25.70 -5.96
C GLY A 546 21.61 -26.62 -6.18
N HIS A 547 21.93 -26.86 -7.45
CA HIS A 547 23.05 -27.74 -7.83
C HIS A 547 23.91 -27.11 -8.93
N THR A 548 25.17 -27.42 -8.93
CA THR A 548 26.13 -27.00 -9.93
C THR A 548 26.74 -28.24 -10.60
N TRP A 549 26.46 -28.42 -11.92
CA TRP A 549 27.01 -29.50 -12.73
C TRP A 549 28.26 -29.03 -13.46
N LYS A 550 29.29 -29.86 -13.50
CA LYS A 550 30.51 -29.67 -14.31
C LYS A 550 31.14 -28.28 -14.17
N LYS A 551 31.04 -27.63 -13.01
CA LYS A 551 31.55 -26.28 -12.69
C LYS A 551 30.93 -25.11 -13.50
N ASP A 552 30.23 -25.36 -14.60
CA ASP A 552 29.82 -24.32 -15.54
C ASP A 552 28.30 -24.10 -15.57
N PHE A 553 27.49 -25.09 -15.18
CA PHE A 553 26.03 -24.99 -15.20
C PHE A 553 25.49 -25.07 -13.81
N ARG A 554 24.83 -24.01 -13.36
CA ARG A 554 24.16 -23.93 -12.08
C ARG A 554 22.67 -23.74 -12.28
N TRP A 555 21.86 -24.55 -11.64
CA TRP A 555 20.43 -24.36 -11.52
C TRP A 555 20.06 -24.16 -10.07
N GLN A 556 19.27 -23.11 -9.80
CA GLN A 556 18.63 -22.85 -8.51
C GLN A 556 17.14 -22.70 -8.75
N THR A 557 16.35 -23.38 -7.97
CA THR A 557 14.89 -23.25 -7.97
C THR A 557 14.40 -23.09 -6.55
N ASN A 558 13.39 -22.25 -6.35
CA ASN A 558 12.76 -22.08 -5.06
C ASN A 558 11.24 -21.98 -5.25
N PHE A 559 10.50 -22.81 -4.53
CA PHE A 559 9.06 -22.80 -4.48
C PHE A 559 8.61 -22.37 -3.09
N THR A 560 7.67 -21.44 -3.02
CA THR A 560 7.06 -20.99 -1.76
C THR A 560 5.55 -21.08 -1.84
N LEU A 561 4.94 -21.46 -0.72
CA LEU A 561 3.49 -21.49 -0.51
C LEU A 561 3.19 -20.82 0.82
N SER A 562 2.21 -19.93 0.83
CA SER A 562 1.65 -19.38 2.07
C SER A 562 0.13 -19.54 2.09
N HIS A 563 -0.40 -19.99 3.22
CA HIS A 563 -1.82 -20.11 3.51
C HIS A 563 -2.13 -19.40 4.83
N ASN A 564 -3.12 -18.52 4.84
CA ASN A 564 -3.64 -17.87 6.04
C ASN A 564 -5.15 -18.05 6.15
N LYS A 565 -5.63 -18.39 7.33
CA LYS A 565 -7.06 -18.42 7.68
C LYS A 565 -7.34 -17.34 8.72
N ASN A 566 -8.07 -16.32 8.30
CA ASN A 566 -8.58 -15.26 9.18
C ASN A 566 -9.96 -15.67 9.72
N LYS A 567 -10.21 -15.46 11.01
CA LYS A 567 -11.49 -15.71 11.67
C LYS A 567 -11.78 -14.68 12.73
N ILE A 568 -12.95 -14.08 12.67
CA ILE A 568 -13.52 -13.24 13.71
C ILE A 568 -14.08 -14.17 14.79
N ILE A 569 -13.49 -14.14 15.99
CA ILE A 569 -13.95 -14.93 17.12
C ILE A 569 -15.05 -14.18 17.85
N GLU A 570 -14.87 -12.87 18.03
CA GLU A 570 -15.82 -11.98 18.72
C GLU A 570 -15.75 -10.61 18.09
N LEU A 571 -16.87 -9.93 17.91
CA LEU A 571 -16.93 -8.55 17.44
C LEU A 571 -17.07 -7.59 18.63
N VAL A 572 -18.29 -7.47 19.15
CA VAL A 572 -18.59 -6.64 20.32
C VAL A 572 -19.38 -7.47 21.30
N LYS A 573 -18.85 -7.65 22.49
CA LYS A 573 -19.49 -8.41 23.55
C LYS A 573 -19.37 -7.70 24.89
N ASP A 574 -20.50 -7.59 25.58
CA ASP A 574 -20.63 -7.04 26.94
C ASP A 574 -19.94 -5.67 27.13
N TYR A 575 -19.89 -4.87 26.06
CA TYR A 575 -19.37 -3.51 26.14
C TYR A 575 -20.42 -2.63 26.81
N ILE A 576 -20.09 -2.04 27.94
CA ILE A 576 -21.00 -1.16 28.68
C ILE A 576 -21.05 0.21 28.01
N HIS A 577 -22.25 0.64 27.58
CA HIS A 577 -22.43 1.96 26.99
C HIS A 577 -22.16 3.02 28.06
N PRO A 578 -21.27 3.99 27.81
CA PRO A 578 -20.82 4.93 28.84
C PRO A 578 -21.95 5.79 29.49
N GLU A 579 -22.99 6.10 28.71
CA GLU A 579 -24.09 6.96 29.18
C GLU A 579 -25.27 6.16 29.76
N THR A 580 -25.63 5.05 29.10
CA THR A 580 -26.83 4.31 29.48
C THR A 580 -26.56 3.20 30.50
N GLY A 581 -25.30 2.79 30.64
CA GLY A 581 -24.90 1.66 31.48
C GLY A 581 -25.35 0.29 30.95
N GLU A 582 -25.95 0.25 29.74
CA GLU A 582 -26.44 -1.00 29.15
C GLU A 582 -25.36 -1.71 28.34
N PRO A 583 -25.34 -3.05 28.30
CA PRO A 583 -24.39 -3.79 27.51
C PRO A 583 -24.72 -3.72 26.01
N ILE A 584 -23.72 -3.36 25.19
CA ILE A 584 -23.78 -3.42 23.74
C ILE A 584 -23.20 -4.78 23.31
N ASN A 585 -24.01 -5.53 22.57
CA ASN A 585 -23.59 -6.77 21.94
C ASN A 585 -23.82 -6.67 20.42
N LYS A 586 -22.81 -6.95 19.61
CA LYS A 586 -22.89 -6.99 18.14
C LYS A 586 -22.16 -8.21 17.62
N ASP A 587 -22.87 -9.05 16.93
CA ASP A 587 -22.38 -10.22 16.19
C ASP A 587 -22.24 -9.97 14.68
N ARG A 588 -22.70 -8.76 14.23
CA ARG A 588 -22.73 -8.30 12.85
C ARG A 588 -22.45 -6.79 12.77
N LEU A 589 -21.46 -6.41 11.93
CA LEU A 589 -21.15 -5.02 11.61
C LEU A 589 -21.05 -4.85 10.09
N ASP A 590 -21.74 -3.86 9.54
CA ASP A 590 -21.63 -3.44 8.15
C ASP A 590 -20.61 -2.29 8.05
N VAL A 591 -19.46 -2.55 7.48
CA VAL A 591 -18.36 -1.57 7.35
C VAL A 591 -18.33 -0.88 5.99
N GLY A 592 -19.37 -1.11 5.17
CA GLY A 592 -19.47 -0.47 3.86
C GLY A 592 -19.06 -1.39 2.71
N GLY A 593 -18.96 -0.82 1.54
CA GLY A 593 -18.63 -1.58 0.33
C GLY A 593 -18.77 -0.75 -0.94
N LEU A 594 -18.78 -1.43 -2.08
CA LEU A 594 -18.94 -0.83 -3.40
C LEU A 594 -20.13 -1.46 -4.15
N GLY A 595 -21.02 -0.64 -4.63
CA GLY A 595 -22.25 -1.11 -5.30
C GLY A 595 -23.12 -1.94 -4.35
N LYS A 596 -23.47 -3.15 -4.76
CA LYS A 596 -24.25 -4.09 -3.94
C LYS A 596 -23.39 -5.04 -3.12
N ALA A 597 -22.08 -5.05 -3.31
CA ALA A 597 -21.14 -5.84 -2.52
C ALA A 597 -20.68 -5.06 -1.29
N ARG A 598 -20.83 -5.65 -0.11
CA ARG A 598 -20.54 -5.03 1.17
C ARG A 598 -19.64 -5.91 2.03
N PHE A 599 -18.70 -5.31 2.72
CA PHE A 599 -17.99 -5.98 3.79
C PHE A 599 -18.89 -6.01 5.03
N ILE A 600 -19.30 -7.21 5.41
CA ILE A 600 -20.10 -7.43 6.61
C ILE A 600 -19.29 -8.36 7.52
N LEU A 601 -18.86 -7.79 8.64
CA LEU A 601 -18.15 -8.56 9.66
C LEU A 601 -19.18 -9.33 10.49
N LYS A 602 -18.95 -10.64 10.63
CA LYS A 602 -19.78 -11.53 11.45
C LYS A 602 -18.91 -12.40 12.34
N THR A 603 -19.37 -12.63 13.56
CA THR A 603 -18.75 -13.65 14.42
C THR A 603 -18.72 -15.00 13.72
N GLY A 604 -17.56 -15.65 13.69
CA GLY A 604 -17.31 -16.89 12.96
C GLY A 604 -16.89 -16.72 11.49
N GLY A 605 -17.10 -15.54 10.89
CA GLY A 605 -16.66 -15.16 9.55
C GLY A 605 -15.22 -14.65 9.50
N SER A 606 -14.88 -13.98 8.40
CA SER A 606 -13.56 -13.39 8.15
C SER A 606 -13.70 -11.88 7.94
N LEU A 607 -12.65 -11.12 8.25
CA LEU A 607 -12.57 -9.67 7.94
C LEU A 607 -12.68 -9.38 6.44
N GLY A 608 -12.36 -10.35 5.58
CA GLY A 608 -12.43 -10.24 4.13
C GLY A 608 -13.73 -10.74 3.50
N ASP A 609 -14.74 -11.09 4.27
CA ASP A 609 -15.98 -11.63 3.74
C ASP A 609 -16.84 -10.55 3.08
N LEU A 610 -17.21 -10.78 1.82
CA LEU A 610 -18.14 -9.95 1.06
C LEU A 610 -19.53 -10.58 1.04
N TYR A 611 -20.53 -9.74 1.20
CA TYR A 611 -21.94 -10.09 1.20
C TYR A 611 -22.74 -9.16 0.27
N THR A 612 -23.94 -9.61 -0.10
CA THR A 612 -24.96 -8.77 -0.72
C THR A 612 -26.28 -8.94 0.01
N GLN A 613 -27.12 -7.91 -0.03
CA GLN A 613 -28.51 -7.93 0.45
C GLN A 613 -29.48 -7.81 -0.73
N ALA A 614 -28.98 -7.94 -1.95
CA ALA A 614 -29.78 -7.91 -3.18
C ALA A 614 -29.59 -9.23 -3.93
N ASP A 615 -30.68 -9.73 -4.49
CA ASP A 615 -30.67 -10.90 -5.36
C ASP A 615 -31.61 -10.64 -6.56
N LEU A 616 -31.53 -11.47 -7.58
CA LEU A 616 -32.48 -11.50 -8.66
C LEU A 616 -33.75 -12.18 -8.17
N LYS A 617 -34.92 -11.59 -8.48
CA LYS A 617 -36.19 -12.23 -8.20
C LYS A 617 -36.31 -13.47 -9.05
N ARG A 618 -36.70 -14.60 -8.42
CA ARG A 618 -36.88 -15.88 -9.09
C ARG A 618 -38.28 -16.41 -8.81
N ASP A 619 -38.83 -17.13 -9.80
CA ASP A 619 -40.06 -17.89 -9.62
C ASP A 619 -39.82 -19.18 -8.79
N ASP A 620 -40.89 -19.94 -8.57
CA ASP A 620 -40.88 -21.20 -7.82
C ASP A 620 -40.00 -22.30 -8.46
N ASN A 621 -39.64 -22.16 -9.73
CA ASN A 621 -38.75 -23.04 -10.48
C ASN A 621 -37.29 -22.55 -10.49
N GLY A 622 -36.99 -21.40 -9.82
CA GLY A 622 -35.67 -20.79 -9.76
C GLY A 622 -35.32 -19.95 -11.00
N MET A 623 -36.24 -19.73 -11.94
CA MET A 623 -36.04 -18.91 -13.11
C MET A 623 -36.08 -17.42 -12.73
N VAL A 624 -35.18 -16.62 -13.33
CA VAL A 624 -35.14 -15.18 -13.08
C VAL A 624 -36.36 -14.50 -13.72
N GLU A 625 -37.10 -13.73 -12.92
CA GLU A 625 -38.24 -12.95 -13.40
C GLU A 625 -37.76 -11.67 -14.14
N ILE A 626 -38.44 -11.42 -15.26
CA ILE A 626 -38.22 -10.23 -16.09
C ILE A 626 -39.50 -9.37 -16.02
N SER A 627 -39.32 -8.07 -15.83
CA SER A 627 -40.43 -7.12 -15.82
C SER A 627 -41.09 -7.02 -17.24
N PRO A 628 -42.34 -6.53 -17.33
CA PRO A 628 -42.98 -6.29 -18.63
C PRO A 628 -42.18 -5.33 -19.54
N ALA A 629 -41.29 -4.53 -18.98
CA ALA A 629 -40.40 -3.64 -19.71
C ALA A 629 -39.07 -4.32 -20.15
N GLY A 630 -38.92 -5.64 -19.91
CA GLY A 630 -37.72 -6.40 -20.28
C GLY A 630 -36.54 -6.24 -19.31
N ALA A 631 -36.74 -5.66 -18.14
CA ALA A 631 -35.68 -5.48 -17.14
C ALA A 631 -35.70 -6.62 -16.11
N LEU A 632 -34.52 -7.02 -15.64
CA LEU A 632 -34.35 -7.93 -14.51
C LEU A 632 -34.98 -7.35 -13.26
N ILE A 633 -35.76 -8.12 -12.55
CA ILE A 633 -36.33 -7.72 -11.27
C ILE A 633 -35.35 -8.09 -10.16
N THR A 634 -34.97 -7.11 -9.35
CA THR A 634 -34.13 -7.32 -8.17
C THR A 634 -34.95 -7.21 -6.89
N VAL A 635 -34.68 -8.09 -5.93
CA VAL A 635 -35.18 -8.01 -4.55
C VAL A 635 -34.06 -7.47 -3.69
N ASN A 636 -34.38 -6.44 -2.90
CA ASN A 636 -33.46 -5.84 -1.93
C ASN A 636 -33.86 -6.26 -0.52
N ASN A 637 -33.02 -5.92 0.45
CA ASN A 637 -33.24 -6.22 1.88
C ASN A 637 -33.36 -7.72 2.20
N GLN A 638 -32.70 -8.53 1.40
CA GLN A 638 -32.53 -9.95 1.68
C GLN A 638 -31.62 -10.15 2.91
N PRO A 639 -31.69 -11.31 3.58
CA PRO A 639 -30.65 -11.72 4.51
C PRO A 639 -29.27 -11.66 3.84
N ASP A 640 -28.22 -11.39 4.62
CA ASP A 640 -26.87 -11.29 4.09
C ASP A 640 -26.45 -12.57 3.34
N ILE A 641 -26.36 -12.50 2.04
CA ILE A 641 -25.93 -13.58 1.14
C ILE A 641 -24.41 -13.46 0.97
N LYS A 642 -23.66 -14.46 1.43
CA LYS A 642 -22.20 -14.48 1.31
C LYS A 642 -21.78 -14.69 -0.14
N LEU A 643 -21.05 -13.75 -0.71
CA LEU A 643 -20.46 -13.84 -2.05
C LEU A 643 -19.12 -14.60 -2.02
N GLY A 644 -18.36 -14.46 -0.96
CA GLY A 644 -17.06 -15.09 -0.78
C GLY A 644 -16.15 -14.25 0.13
N SER A 645 -14.86 -14.51 0.08
CA SER A 645 -13.84 -13.73 0.79
C SER A 645 -12.83 -13.13 -0.19
N VAL A 646 -12.38 -11.90 0.06
CA VAL A 646 -11.29 -11.29 -0.71
C VAL A 646 -9.93 -11.93 -0.41
N PHE A 647 -9.80 -12.66 0.70
CA PHE A 647 -8.56 -13.35 1.04
C PHE A 647 -8.36 -14.59 0.17
N PRO A 648 -7.16 -14.78 -0.39
CA PRO A 648 -6.86 -15.99 -1.15
C PRO A 648 -6.82 -17.22 -0.25
N LYS A 649 -7.06 -18.39 -0.84
CA LYS A 649 -6.83 -19.67 -0.16
C LYS A 649 -5.34 -19.93 0.05
N CYS A 650 -4.51 -19.61 -0.95
CA CYS A 650 -3.06 -19.63 -0.83
C CYS A 650 -2.39 -18.72 -1.86
N ASN A 651 -1.17 -18.30 -1.55
CA ASN A 651 -0.26 -17.65 -2.49
C ASN A 651 0.89 -18.60 -2.78
N LEU A 652 1.29 -18.69 -4.04
CA LEU A 652 2.39 -19.50 -4.54
C LEU A 652 3.40 -18.62 -5.25
N ALA A 653 4.68 -18.94 -5.12
CA ALA A 653 5.70 -18.39 -5.97
C ALA A 653 6.72 -19.49 -6.33
N TRP A 654 7.16 -19.48 -7.58
CA TRP A 654 8.15 -20.41 -8.07
C TRP A 654 9.20 -19.64 -8.88
N SER A 655 10.40 -19.57 -8.34
CA SER A 655 11.54 -18.92 -8.99
C SER A 655 12.52 -19.96 -9.52
N ASN A 656 13.06 -19.68 -10.69
CA ASN A 656 14.13 -20.47 -11.33
C ASN A 656 15.25 -19.56 -11.78
N GLN A 657 16.47 -19.96 -11.58
CA GLN A 657 17.67 -19.28 -12.05
C GLN A 657 18.64 -20.30 -12.64
N PHE A 658 19.01 -20.06 -13.87
CA PHE A 658 19.99 -20.85 -14.61
C PHE A 658 21.20 -19.97 -14.91
N SER A 659 22.37 -20.46 -14.58
CA SER A 659 23.64 -19.80 -14.89
C SER A 659 24.54 -20.77 -15.67
N TRP A 660 25.05 -20.33 -16.84
CA TRP A 660 25.92 -21.12 -17.69
C TRP A 660 26.92 -20.24 -18.40
N LYS A 661 28.21 -20.44 -18.14
CA LYS A 661 29.34 -19.76 -18.81
C LYS A 661 29.16 -18.23 -18.97
N GLY A 662 28.62 -17.55 -17.90
CA GLY A 662 28.39 -16.11 -17.94
C GLY A 662 26.96 -15.70 -18.36
N PHE A 663 26.18 -16.61 -18.94
CA PHE A 663 24.75 -16.37 -19.19
C PHE A 663 23.93 -16.66 -17.94
N ASN A 664 23.04 -15.75 -17.60
CA ASN A 664 22.10 -15.91 -16.48
C ASN A 664 20.67 -15.71 -16.99
N VAL A 665 19.81 -16.68 -16.73
CA VAL A 665 18.39 -16.62 -17.06
C VAL A 665 17.60 -16.85 -15.78
N SER A 666 16.65 -15.97 -15.49
CA SER A 666 15.77 -16.13 -14.35
C SER A 666 14.31 -16.03 -14.77
N ALA A 667 13.46 -16.81 -14.10
CA ALA A 667 12.01 -16.80 -14.28
C ALA A 667 11.35 -16.85 -12.91
N LEU A 668 10.32 -16.02 -12.69
CA LEU A 668 9.49 -16.03 -11.51
C LEU A 668 8.03 -16.15 -11.93
N LEU A 669 7.37 -17.19 -11.42
CA LEU A 669 5.94 -17.40 -11.55
C LEU A 669 5.29 -17.19 -10.20
N THR A 670 4.24 -16.39 -10.14
CA THR A 670 3.45 -16.19 -8.94
C THR A 670 1.99 -16.51 -9.22
N ALA A 671 1.31 -17.09 -8.24
CA ALA A 671 -0.11 -17.40 -8.34
C ALA A 671 -0.81 -17.07 -7.01
N ARG A 672 -1.94 -16.41 -7.11
CA ARG A 672 -2.87 -16.20 -6.01
C ARG A 672 -4.11 -17.06 -6.28
N ILE A 673 -4.31 -18.09 -5.47
CA ILE A 673 -5.39 -19.06 -5.65
C ILE A 673 -6.56 -18.72 -4.73
N GLY A 674 -7.73 -18.56 -5.34
CA GLY A 674 -8.94 -18.15 -4.62
C GLY A 674 -8.96 -16.66 -4.31
N GLY A 675 -9.94 -16.26 -3.50
CA GLY A 675 -10.29 -14.87 -3.30
C GLY A 675 -11.24 -14.38 -4.39
N ILE A 676 -12.14 -13.46 -4.02
CA ILE A 676 -13.03 -12.76 -4.94
C ILE A 676 -12.70 -11.28 -4.98
N VAL A 677 -12.97 -10.67 -6.12
CA VAL A 677 -12.81 -9.22 -6.32
C VAL A 677 -14.08 -8.68 -6.94
N TYR A 678 -14.64 -7.62 -6.37
CA TYR A 678 -15.70 -6.89 -7.02
C TYR A 678 -15.11 -6.03 -8.14
N SER A 679 -15.56 -6.26 -9.37
CA SER A 679 -15.13 -5.49 -10.52
C SER A 679 -16.10 -4.35 -10.82
N ALA A 680 -15.79 -3.15 -10.33
CA ALA A 680 -16.54 -1.94 -10.68
C ALA A 680 -16.47 -1.63 -12.19
N THR A 681 -15.37 -1.99 -12.85
CA THR A 681 -15.19 -1.86 -14.30
C THR A 681 -16.21 -2.73 -15.05
N ALA A 682 -16.32 -4.03 -14.70
CA ALA A 682 -17.29 -4.92 -15.30
C ALA A 682 -18.72 -4.42 -15.07
N ALA A 683 -19.07 -4.06 -13.84
CA ALA A 683 -20.38 -3.51 -13.51
C ALA A 683 -20.74 -2.24 -14.33
N ALA A 684 -19.79 -1.34 -14.54
CA ALA A 684 -19.99 -0.17 -15.38
C ALA A 684 -20.14 -0.56 -16.86
N MET A 685 -19.30 -1.48 -17.35
CA MET A 685 -19.40 -1.97 -18.74
C MET A 685 -20.74 -2.64 -19.01
N ASP A 686 -21.25 -3.45 -18.08
CA ASP A 686 -22.58 -4.09 -18.19
C ASP A 686 -23.68 -3.03 -18.21
N GLN A 687 -23.60 -2.02 -17.32
CA GLN A 687 -24.57 -0.92 -17.29
C GLN A 687 -24.63 -0.15 -18.62
N TYR A 688 -23.47 0.06 -19.26
CA TYR A 688 -23.37 0.78 -20.53
C TYR A 688 -23.59 -0.10 -21.76
N GLY A 689 -23.72 -1.41 -21.57
CA GLY A 689 -23.96 -2.36 -22.67
C GLY A 689 -22.76 -2.57 -23.59
N VAL A 690 -21.55 -2.38 -23.07
CA VAL A 690 -20.30 -2.57 -23.84
C VAL A 690 -19.58 -3.87 -23.51
N SER A 691 -20.01 -4.61 -22.49
CA SER A 691 -19.44 -5.91 -22.14
C SER A 691 -19.98 -7.03 -23.03
N GLU A 692 -19.24 -8.14 -23.11
CA GLU A 692 -19.62 -9.35 -23.82
C GLU A 692 -20.60 -10.23 -23.00
N SER A 693 -20.74 -9.97 -21.69
CA SER A 693 -21.53 -10.76 -20.73
C SER A 693 -23.04 -10.55 -20.86
#